data_392fed5b420e928497ab4fa506969b3e
#
_entry.id   392fed5b420e928497ab4fa506969b3e
#
_cell.length_a   1.000
_cell.length_b   1.000
_cell.length_c   1.000
_cell.angle_alpha   90.00
_cell.angle_beta   90.00
_cell.angle_gamma   90.00
#
_symmetry.space_group_name_H-M   'P 1'
#
loop_
_entity.id
_entity.type
_entity.pdbx_description
1 polymer ?
#
loop_
_entity_poly.entity_id
_entity_poly.type
_entity_poly.pdbx_seq_one_letter_code
_entity_poly.pdbx_strand_id
1 'polypeptide(L)'
;MPTFLKEIARFPVASDNAVIALIDLKAGMRIQHGDTEFTLKHDVLTGHRFAAVPINEGSFITSWGYPFGTTSRAIEAGEYLCNSNVLFRLSIQEDAHFTSLKLPSEANFVDNIDSFSFDEAAWQPPAPVAHSAQSRTFLGYDRGERGVGTRNHLVILNTSADTAPLVERLEERFKQNIGSYANVDAVIGLRHTETASSDTEEHERTLRTLAGLISHSNVGGFVAIDSGLEGDLRNDELIDWMSANKIPFSSMPYELLSATDSFADDLASCEARILSMLESLNQHRRSEQSICHLKIGLQCGASDAFSGICGNVLSGALGREVIRHGGSANLTETPELSGAEDYTLAAIAKPEIATRFLSMLDRFKTYLGWHGGKVDKNPSEGNLLGGLYNITLKSLGAAVKRDPAIPIEHVIEYGERMHDSGFYFMDGMGGDIASYTGQAAAGCNLVLFVTGRGSPTNSSIVPTIKIVNTTIRYHMMAGDIDINAGEYLDGKSMETLTETSLQHVIAIASGQRTKGEQRNQNIDLLWRRKFFRTQPEVEVDSIPTRFDGHARGCQPPQSAPLDLRFDGRQTARGILPQETVGLIIPTVGCSLATAQQAADRLNHGRWIQSGRVSRFAVLANTEGCGVTTGAEVLNFLLSYATHPKVEACLFLSLGCEMVSPSFIKSTMRGEDMGFPEITAAAHASKLDPGQFGWISIQESGGTEHALSATEAWFDQRLAKAPTDRPATGTAADLRLGLLVTGPIAANALHSVIEFIRQVIQGGGSVVIPQCSTQLLSSQLFKDFPVEPSLAFAQNIEQPGLHIMQSITNNRVEQVTGLGAATDLIINLSETRPITAHSLTPTLNISAATIRGDFDLQLKAEEEPLWAQQIADCAREVLSGRTRPRQNTLGHTGNQIPRGARAHVI
;
A
#
# COMPACT_ATOMS: atom_id res chain seq x y z
N MET A 1 14.40 16.03 -45.02
CA MET A 1 15.71 15.48 -44.67
C MET A 1 15.44 14.36 -43.68
N PRO A 2 16.24 13.29 -43.61
CA PRO A 2 16.07 12.27 -42.58
C PRO A 2 16.41 12.85 -41.19
N THR A 3 15.75 12.36 -40.15
CA THR A 3 16.05 12.75 -38.75
C THR A 3 17.13 11.82 -38.21
N PHE A 4 18.09 12.32 -37.46
CA PHE A 4 19.15 11.49 -36.90
C PHE A 4 18.63 10.65 -35.74
N LEU A 5 18.92 9.35 -35.71
CA LEU A 5 18.47 8.43 -34.68
C LEU A 5 18.80 8.94 -33.27
N LYS A 6 19.99 9.45 -33.03
CA LYS A 6 20.45 9.99 -31.74
C LYS A 6 19.60 11.17 -31.19
N GLU A 7 18.82 11.85 -32.03
CA GLU A 7 17.95 12.95 -31.61
C GLU A 7 16.62 12.46 -31.10
N ILE A 8 16.17 11.29 -31.52
CA ILE A 8 14.82 10.76 -31.26
C ILE A 8 14.78 9.44 -30.52
N ALA A 9 15.91 8.76 -30.37
CA ALA A 9 15.97 7.46 -29.70
C ALA A 9 17.35 7.23 -29.03
N ARG A 10 17.40 6.27 -28.10
CA ARG A 10 18.60 5.86 -27.37
C ARG A 10 18.72 4.35 -27.32
N PHE A 11 19.94 3.86 -27.48
CA PHE A 11 20.31 2.49 -27.12
C PHE A 11 20.59 2.42 -25.62
N PRO A 12 20.10 1.42 -24.88
CA PRO A 12 20.58 1.15 -23.52
C PRO A 12 22.10 0.92 -23.47
N VAL A 13 22.61 0.08 -24.38
CA VAL A 13 24.05 -0.06 -24.68
C VAL A 13 24.28 -0.14 -26.19
N ALA A 14 25.47 0.24 -26.65
CA ALA A 14 25.76 0.36 -28.07
C ALA A 14 25.65 -0.95 -28.89
N SER A 15 25.70 -2.10 -28.22
CA SER A 15 25.59 -3.44 -28.84
C SER A 15 24.15 -3.91 -29.05
N ASP A 16 23.14 -3.19 -28.48
CA ASP A 16 21.75 -3.58 -28.61
C ASP A 16 21.21 -3.40 -30.03
N ASN A 17 20.23 -4.23 -30.41
CA ASN A 17 19.54 -4.13 -31.70
C ASN A 17 18.19 -3.42 -31.62
N ALA A 18 17.70 -3.16 -30.40
CA ALA A 18 16.50 -2.39 -30.10
C ALA A 18 16.83 -1.02 -29.51
N VAL A 19 16.13 0.02 -29.97
CA VAL A 19 16.26 1.40 -29.45
C VAL A 19 14.99 1.87 -28.77
N ILE A 20 15.13 2.72 -27.77
CA ILE A 20 14.03 3.34 -27.02
C ILE A 20 13.72 4.71 -27.62
N ALA A 21 12.47 4.94 -28.03
CA ALA A 21 12.01 6.22 -28.53
C ALA A 21 11.95 7.26 -27.40
N LEU A 22 12.54 8.44 -27.61
CA LEU A 22 12.53 9.55 -26.64
C LEU A 22 11.27 10.40 -26.73
N ILE A 23 10.61 10.38 -27.88
CA ILE A 23 9.37 11.09 -28.20
C ILE A 23 8.47 10.18 -29.00
N ASP A 24 7.20 10.56 -29.14
CA ASP A 24 6.28 9.85 -30.05
C ASP A 24 6.72 10.03 -31.50
N LEU A 25 6.89 8.91 -32.20
CA LEU A 25 7.34 8.87 -33.57
C LEU A 25 6.21 8.41 -34.49
N LYS A 26 6.15 8.96 -35.71
CA LYS A 26 5.09 8.62 -36.67
C LYS A 26 5.57 7.68 -37.78
N ALA A 27 4.70 6.79 -38.18
CA ALA A 27 4.93 5.92 -39.36
C ALA A 27 5.27 6.77 -40.59
N GLY A 28 6.23 6.30 -41.40
CA GLY A 28 6.73 7.03 -42.56
C GLY A 28 7.87 8.01 -42.27
N MET A 29 8.26 8.23 -41.01
CA MET A 29 9.43 9.04 -40.68
C MET A 29 10.70 8.37 -41.18
N ARG A 30 11.55 9.14 -41.89
CA ARG A 30 12.88 8.68 -42.39
C ARG A 30 13.93 8.96 -41.32
N ILE A 31 14.68 7.92 -40.95
CA ILE A 31 15.68 7.95 -39.87
C ILE A 31 17.05 7.61 -40.43
N GLN A 32 18.06 8.42 -40.06
CA GLN A 32 19.47 8.20 -40.38
C GLN A 32 20.19 7.59 -39.16
N HIS A 33 20.78 6.42 -39.33
CA HIS A 33 21.63 5.76 -38.32
C HIS A 33 22.99 5.40 -38.94
N GLY A 34 24.02 6.14 -38.57
CA GLY A 34 25.32 6.04 -39.24
C GLY A 34 25.21 6.32 -40.76
N ASP A 35 25.66 5.37 -41.57
CA ASP A 35 25.59 5.45 -43.04
C ASP A 35 24.31 4.85 -43.62
N THR A 36 23.41 4.28 -42.75
CA THR A 36 22.16 3.66 -43.17
C THR A 36 20.96 4.57 -42.93
N GLU A 37 20.00 4.50 -43.86
CA GLU A 37 18.70 5.18 -43.74
C GLU A 37 17.59 4.14 -43.80
N PHE A 38 16.60 4.29 -42.94
CA PHE A 38 15.41 3.46 -42.93
C PHE A 38 14.15 4.30 -42.61
N THR A 39 12.99 3.71 -42.83
CA THR A 39 11.70 4.36 -42.60
C THR A 39 10.91 3.61 -41.54
N LEU A 40 10.34 4.31 -40.55
CA LEU A 40 9.46 3.74 -39.55
C LEU A 40 8.20 3.15 -40.21
N LYS A 41 7.90 1.88 -39.91
CA LYS A 41 6.74 1.18 -40.44
C LYS A 41 5.44 1.50 -39.69
N HIS A 42 5.57 1.82 -38.40
CA HIS A 42 4.47 2.02 -37.46
C HIS A 42 4.69 3.29 -36.63
N ASP A 43 3.66 3.77 -35.95
CA ASP A 43 3.81 4.76 -34.91
C ASP A 43 4.51 4.10 -33.72
N VAL A 44 5.44 4.82 -33.08
CA VAL A 44 6.19 4.33 -31.90
C VAL A 44 5.97 5.34 -30.78
N LEU A 45 5.43 4.87 -29.67
CA LEU A 45 5.21 5.71 -28.49
C LEU A 45 6.52 6.02 -27.74
N THR A 46 6.54 7.13 -27.04
CA THR A 46 7.61 7.51 -26.10
C THR A 46 7.88 6.36 -25.12
N GLY A 47 9.15 5.99 -24.96
CA GLY A 47 9.59 4.85 -24.13
C GLY A 47 9.49 3.50 -24.82
N HIS A 48 8.75 3.38 -25.92
CA HIS A 48 8.62 2.12 -26.65
C HIS A 48 9.81 1.85 -27.58
N ARG A 49 9.94 0.60 -28.04
CA ARG A 49 11.11 0.15 -28.80
C ARG A 49 10.77 -0.12 -30.24
N PHE A 50 11.77 0.13 -31.10
CA PHE A 50 11.78 -0.30 -32.50
C PHE A 50 13.15 -0.87 -32.88
N ALA A 51 13.19 -1.68 -33.93
CA ALA A 51 14.42 -2.26 -34.43
C ALA A 51 15.28 -1.18 -35.12
N ALA A 52 16.52 -1.00 -34.70
CA ALA A 52 17.46 -0.08 -35.35
C ALA A 52 18.20 -0.73 -36.52
N VAL A 53 18.26 -2.06 -36.55
CA VAL A 53 18.88 -2.91 -37.57
C VAL A 53 17.94 -4.07 -37.88
N PRO A 54 18.05 -4.71 -39.06
CA PRO A 54 17.31 -5.93 -39.37
C PRO A 54 17.66 -7.05 -38.38
N ILE A 55 16.65 -7.82 -37.94
CA ILE A 55 16.79 -8.94 -37.00
C ILE A 55 16.17 -10.18 -37.64
N ASN A 56 16.96 -11.27 -37.75
CA ASN A 56 16.49 -12.51 -38.37
C ASN A 56 15.47 -13.22 -37.48
N GLU A 57 14.59 -14.04 -38.10
CA GLU A 57 13.70 -14.95 -37.37
C GLU A 57 14.45 -15.86 -36.41
N GLY A 58 13.95 -16.11 -35.23
CA GLY A 58 14.55 -16.94 -34.19
C GLY A 58 15.74 -16.28 -33.47
N SER A 59 16.06 -15.01 -33.78
CA SER A 59 17.15 -14.27 -33.15
C SER A 59 16.70 -13.53 -31.88
N PHE A 60 17.66 -13.26 -30.99
CA PHE A 60 17.39 -12.50 -29.78
C PHE A 60 17.24 -11.01 -30.07
N ILE A 61 16.27 -10.41 -29.38
CA ILE A 61 16.16 -8.96 -29.24
C ILE A 61 16.83 -8.59 -27.92
N THR A 62 17.73 -7.60 -27.94
CA THR A 62 18.58 -7.28 -26.79
C THR A 62 18.35 -5.88 -26.24
N SER A 63 18.49 -5.76 -24.91
CA SER A 63 18.52 -4.50 -24.18
C SER A 63 19.54 -4.65 -23.03
N TRP A 64 20.40 -3.67 -22.81
CA TRP A 64 21.55 -3.72 -21.89
C TRP A 64 22.52 -4.89 -22.18
N GLY A 65 22.58 -5.35 -23.42
CA GLY A 65 23.40 -6.48 -23.85
C GLY A 65 22.79 -7.85 -23.58
N TYR A 66 21.59 -7.94 -23.00
CA TYR A 66 20.92 -9.18 -22.65
C TYR A 66 19.63 -9.38 -23.45
N PRO A 67 19.24 -10.65 -23.74
CA PRO A 67 18.04 -10.96 -24.48
C PRO A 67 16.79 -10.73 -23.62
N PHE A 68 15.75 -10.08 -24.20
CA PHE A 68 14.44 -9.95 -23.57
C PHE A 68 13.30 -10.57 -24.37
N GLY A 69 13.59 -11.04 -25.56
CA GLY A 69 12.63 -11.71 -26.43
C GLY A 69 13.32 -12.40 -27.61
N THR A 70 12.60 -13.34 -28.23
CA THR A 70 13.00 -14.04 -29.45
C THR A 70 12.05 -13.68 -30.57
N THR A 71 12.56 -13.29 -31.72
CA THR A 71 11.74 -12.93 -32.88
C THR A 71 10.95 -14.11 -33.41
N SER A 72 9.64 -13.93 -33.65
CA SER A 72 8.74 -14.93 -34.26
C SER A 72 8.78 -14.91 -35.79
N ARG A 73 9.37 -13.88 -36.38
CA ARG A 73 9.62 -13.69 -37.81
C ARG A 73 10.79 -12.74 -38.00
N ALA A 74 11.27 -12.62 -39.23
CA ALA A 74 12.24 -11.60 -39.56
C ALA A 74 11.67 -10.20 -39.35
N ILE A 75 12.45 -9.28 -38.76
CA ILE A 75 12.08 -7.89 -38.45
C ILE A 75 12.98 -6.97 -39.25
N GLU A 76 12.41 -6.00 -39.95
CA GLU A 76 13.16 -4.98 -40.70
C GLU A 76 13.52 -3.79 -39.78
N ALA A 77 14.56 -3.02 -40.12
CA ALA A 77 14.86 -1.76 -39.45
C ALA A 77 13.68 -0.81 -39.56
N GLY A 78 13.32 -0.17 -38.45
CA GLY A 78 12.16 0.74 -38.36
C GLY A 78 10.84 0.04 -38.02
N GLU A 79 10.82 -1.28 -37.77
CA GLU A 79 9.62 -1.95 -37.25
C GLU A 79 9.48 -1.73 -35.73
N TYR A 80 8.26 -1.48 -35.32
CA TYR A 80 7.88 -1.45 -33.89
C TYR A 80 8.03 -2.84 -33.31
N LEU A 81 8.71 -2.96 -32.17
CA LEU A 81 8.87 -4.22 -31.44
C LEU A 81 7.73 -4.38 -30.43
N CYS A 82 6.98 -5.48 -30.53
CA CYS A 82 5.86 -5.73 -29.63
C CYS A 82 5.60 -7.22 -29.42
N ASN A 83 5.23 -7.60 -28.22
CA ASN A 83 4.65 -8.88 -27.89
C ASN A 83 3.11 -8.79 -27.86
N SER A 84 2.43 -9.92 -27.70
CA SER A 84 0.97 -9.99 -27.68
C SER A 84 0.35 -9.19 -26.52
N ASN A 85 1.02 -9.16 -25.37
CA ASN A 85 0.54 -8.44 -24.18
C ASN A 85 0.49 -6.91 -24.40
N VAL A 86 1.56 -6.33 -24.95
CA VAL A 86 1.60 -4.88 -25.27
C VAL A 86 0.55 -4.52 -26.29
N LEU A 87 0.40 -5.30 -27.39
CA LEU A 87 -0.63 -5.03 -28.39
C LEU A 87 -2.03 -5.08 -27.81
N PHE A 88 -2.34 -6.10 -26.99
CA PHE A 88 -3.61 -6.20 -26.31
C PHE A 88 -3.87 -4.97 -25.41
N ARG A 89 -2.89 -4.59 -24.59
CA ARG A 89 -3.05 -3.44 -23.66
C ARG A 89 -3.23 -2.11 -24.39
N LEU A 90 -2.55 -1.90 -25.49
CA LEU A 90 -2.75 -0.71 -26.34
C LEU A 90 -4.12 -0.70 -27.01
N SER A 91 -4.63 -1.87 -27.43
CA SER A 91 -5.92 -1.98 -28.13
C SER A 91 -7.15 -1.71 -27.26
N ILE A 92 -7.04 -1.88 -25.93
CA ILE A 92 -8.14 -1.66 -24.99
C ILE A 92 -8.17 -0.23 -24.41
N GLN A 93 -7.20 0.64 -24.77
CA GLN A 93 -7.21 2.03 -24.34
C GLN A 93 -8.31 2.81 -25.06
N GLU A 94 -9.11 3.59 -24.31
CA GLU A 94 -10.23 4.39 -24.85
C GLU A 94 -9.80 5.81 -25.26
N ASP A 95 -8.61 6.26 -24.85
CA ASP A 95 -8.11 7.60 -25.16
C ASP A 95 -7.84 7.77 -26.67
N ALA A 96 -8.22 8.94 -27.21
CA ALA A 96 -8.05 9.27 -28.62
C ALA A 96 -6.58 9.18 -29.08
N HIS A 97 -5.63 9.41 -28.19
CA HIS A 97 -4.19 9.27 -28.48
C HIS A 97 -3.85 7.83 -28.87
N PHE A 98 -4.33 6.83 -28.09
CA PHE A 98 -4.04 5.42 -28.36
C PHE A 98 -4.85 4.88 -29.56
N THR A 99 -6.13 5.25 -29.68
CA THR A 99 -7.01 4.74 -30.74
C THR A 99 -6.62 5.25 -32.15
N SER A 100 -5.83 6.32 -32.24
CA SER A 100 -5.35 6.89 -33.50
C SER A 100 -4.01 6.30 -33.98
N LEU A 101 -3.36 5.42 -33.19
CA LEU A 101 -2.03 4.88 -33.52
C LEU A 101 -2.07 3.89 -34.67
N LYS A 102 -1.09 3.99 -35.55
CA LYS A 102 -0.82 2.96 -36.57
C LYS A 102 0.13 1.89 -36.01
N LEU A 103 -0.46 0.92 -35.32
CA LEU A 103 0.24 -0.19 -34.68
C LEU A 103 0.43 -1.40 -35.63
N PRO A 104 1.36 -2.35 -35.32
CA PRO A 104 1.43 -3.66 -35.97
C PRO A 104 0.11 -4.42 -35.81
N SER A 105 -0.25 -5.23 -36.78
CA SER A 105 -1.42 -6.12 -36.70
C SER A 105 -1.21 -7.36 -35.83
N GLU A 106 0.05 -7.74 -35.60
CA GLU A 106 0.43 -8.93 -34.83
C GLU A 106 1.76 -8.70 -34.09
N ALA A 107 1.97 -9.49 -33.03
CA ALA A 107 3.23 -9.51 -32.30
C ALA A 107 4.35 -10.05 -33.20
N ASN A 108 5.57 -9.52 -32.99
CA ASN A 108 6.73 -9.93 -33.76
C ASN A 108 7.84 -10.58 -32.92
N PHE A 109 7.62 -10.73 -31.61
CA PHE A 109 8.47 -11.53 -30.75
C PHE A 109 7.68 -12.20 -29.62
N VAL A 110 8.30 -13.23 -29.03
CA VAL A 110 7.85 -13.90 -27.82
C VAL A 110 8.83 -13.63 -26.69
N ASP A 111 8.33 -13.60 -25.45
CA ASP A 111 9.14 -13.29 -24.27
C ASP A 111 10.13 -14.43 -23.98
N ASN A 112 11.34 -14.06 -23.59
CA ASN A 112 12.34 -14.98 -23.03
C ASN A 112 12.32 -14.84 -21.51
N ILE A 113 11.94 -15.93 -20.83
CA ILE A 113 12.02 -16.09 -19.39
C ILE A 113 12.69 -17.43 -19.14
N ASP A 114 14.03 -17.43 -19.10
CA ASP A 114 14.81 -18.66 -18.94
C ASP A 114 15.06 -18.97 -17.46
N SER A 115 15.24 -20.25 -17.15
CA SER A 115 15.73 -20.70 -15.85
C SER A 115 17.25 -20.60 -15.82
N PHE A 116 17.79 -19.98 -14.77
CA PHE A 116 19.22 -19.78 -14.59
C PHE A 116 19.83 -20.80 -13.65
N SER A 117 21.07 -21.19 -13.93
CA SER A 117 21.95 -21.90 -13.00
C SER A 117 23.29 -21.18 -12.92
N PHE A 118 23.81 -20.99 -11.73
CA PHE A 118 25.13 -20.43 -11.52
C PHE A 118 26.19 -21.48 -11.76
N ASP A 119 27.10 -21.21 -12.72
CA ASP A 119 28.27 -22.06 -12.97
C ASP A 119 29.48 -21.56 -12.18
N GLU A 120 29.69 -22.15 -10.99
CA GLU A 120 30.79 -21.81 -10.11
C GLU A 120 32.18 -22.08 -10.76
N ALA A 121 32.30 -23.05 -11.67
CA ALA A 121 33.56 -23.36 -12.34
C ALA A 121 33.94 -22.29 -13.37
N ALA A 122 32.99 -21.63 -13.97
CA ALA A 122 33.20 -20.53 -14.91
C ALA A 122 33.27 -19.15 -14.24
N TRP A 123 32.88 -19.05 -12.95
CA TRP A 123 32.83 -17.78 -12.24
C TRP A 123 34.23 -17.14 -12.06
N GLN A 124 34.27 -15.82 -12.24
CA GLN A 124 35.44 -14.99 -11.99
C GLN A 124 35.08 -13.89 -10.99
N PRO A 125 35.93 -13.64 -9.96
CA PRO A 125 35.67 -12.59 -9.01
C PRO A 125 35.71 -11.22 -9.70
N PRO A 126 34.70 -10.34 -9.43
CA PRO A 126 34.73 -8.98 -9.94
C PRO A 126 35.89 -8.20 -9.31
N ALA A 127 36.32 -7.12 -10.00
CA ALA A 127 37.36 -6.24 -9.49
C ALA A 127 36.95 -5.59 -8.15
N PRO A 128 37.86 -5.47 -7.17
CA PRO A 128 37.57 -4.75 -5.92
C PRO A 128 37.23 -3.28 -6.18
N VAL A 129 36.37 -2.70 -5.34
CA VAL A 129 36.00 -1.30 -5.43
C VAL A 129 37.20 -0.41 -5.05
N ALA A 130 37.57 0.51 -5.93
CA ALA A 130 38.61 1.50 -5.63
C ALA A 130 38.08 2.56 -4.65
N HIS A 131 38.65 2.64 -3.45
CA HIS A 131 38.28 3.66 -2.49
C HIS A 131 38.70 5.07 -2.93
N SER A 132 37.86 6.06 -2.55
CA SER A 132 38.14 7.47 -2.81
C SER A 132 39.12 8.02 -1.79
N ALA A 133 40.11 8.80 -2.27
CA ALA A 133 41.03 9.55 -1.39
C ALA A 133 40.41 10.87 -0.88
N GLN A 134 39.28 11.31 -1.46
CA GLN A 134 38.59 12.53 -1.04
C GLN A 134 37.77 12.29 0.24
N SER A 135 37.88 13.20 1.19
CA SER A 135 37.01 13.20 2.35
C SER A 135 35.75 13.99 2.03
N ARG A 136 34.59 13.39 2.26
CA ARG A 136 33.27 14.07 2.16
C ARG A 136 32.53 13.87 3.46
N THR A 137 31.85 14.90 3.95
CA THR A 137 31.16 14.89 5.23
C THR A 137 29.72 15.39 5.11
N PHE A 138 28.91 15.05 6.11
CA PHE A 138 27.56 15.59 6.32
C PHE A 138 27.34 15.88 7.81
N LEU A 139 26.34 16.67 8.16
CA LEU A 139 25.95 16.94 9.54
C LEU A 139 24.94 15.90 10.01
N GLY A 140 25.40 14.93 10.82
CA GLY A 140 24.59 13.80 11.31
C GLY A 140 24.51 13.72 12.83
N TYR A 141 23.63 12.87 13.33
CA TYR A 141 23.51 12.53 14.75
C TYR A 141 24.27 11.25 15.04
N ASP A 142 25.36 11.32 15.80
CA ASP A 142 26.08 10.13 16.24
C ASP A 142 25.26 9.35 17.27
N ARG A 143 25.00 8.07 16.98
CA ARG A 143 24.24 7.14 17.83
C ARG A 143 25.09 5.96 18.34
N GLY A 144 26.41 6.04 18.25
CA GLY A 144 27.32 4.96 18.62
C GLY A 144 27.05 3.69 17.81
N GLU A 145 26.80 2.57 18.48
CA GLU A 145 26.58 1.26 17.83
C GLU A 145 25.38 1.22 16.86
N ARG A 146 24.45 2.17 16.97
CA ARG A 146 23.33 2.30 16.03
C ARG A 146 23.71 2.99 14.71
N GLY A 147 24.93 3.53 14.62
CA GLY A 147 25.43 4.28 13.47
C GLY A 147 25.12 5.78 13.54
N VAL A 148 25.09 6.47 12.40
CA VAL A 148 24.84 7.91 12.30
C VAL A 148 23.48 8.19 11.67
N GLY A 149 22.65 8.96 12.37
CA GLY A 149 21.33 9.36 11.89
C GLY A 149 21.38 10.62 11.04
N THR A 150 20.56 10.67 9.99
CA THR A 150 20.30 11.87 9.18
C THR A 150 19.13 12.68 9.73
N ARG A 151 18.39 12.09 10.69
CA ARG A 151 17.26 12.71 11.42
C ARG A 151 17.33 12.40 12.90
N ASN A 152 16.51 13.11 13.69
CA ASN A 152 16.31 12.89 15.12
C ASN A 152 14.82 12.83 15.43
N HIS A 153 14.23 11.66 15.21
CA HIS A 153 12.80 11.43 15.39
C HIS A 153 12.47 10.86 16.77
N LEU A 154 11.32 11.21 17.32
CA LEU A 154 10.65 10.44 18.35
C LEU A 154 9.62 9.55 17.67
N VAL A 155 9.71 8.24 17.86
CA VAL A 155 8.79 7.26 17.28
C VAL A 155 7.76 6.82 18.33
N ILE A 156 6.49 6.82 17.96
CA ILE A 156 5.40 6.21 18.71
C ILE A 156 4.99 4.97 17.92
N LEU A 157 5.22 3.78 18.47
CA LEU A 157 4.88 2.50 17.86
C LEU A 157 3.61 1.93 18.49
N ASN A 158 2.64 1.51 17.69
CA ASN A 158 1.66 0.55 18.18
C ASN A 158 2.24 -0.85 18.07
N THR A 159 2.60 -1.47 19.18
CA THR A 159 3.05 -2.87 19.19
C THR A 159 1.87 -3.81 18.90
N SER A 160 0.70 -3.54 19.45
CA SER A 160 -0.55 -4.25 19.12
C SER A 160 -1.39 -3.48 18.08
N ALA A 161 -2.06 -4.21 17.19
CA ALA A 161 -2.91 -3.62 16.14
C ALA A 161 -3.98 -2.66 16.69
N ASP A 162 -4.61 -3.02 17.81
CA ASP A 162 -5.72 -2.26 18.41
C ASP A 162 -5.29 -0.89 18.97
N THR A 163 -3.98 -0.65 19.18
CA THR A 163 -3.48 0.65 19.67
C THR A 163 -3.09 1.63 18.55
N ALA A 164 -3.21 1.24 17.28
CA ALA A 164 -2.90 2.10 16.15
C ALA A 164 -3.66 3.46 16.15
N PRO A 165 -4.95 3.53 16.50
CA PRO A 165 -5.66 4.81 16.57
C PRO A 165 -5.15 5.74 17.69
N LEU A 166 -4.66 5.17 18.80
CA LEU A 166 -4.03 5.96 19.86
C LEU A 166 -2.74 6.61 19.35
N VAL A 167 -1.92 5.85 18.63
CA VAL A 167 -0.70 6.36 17.98
C VAL A 167 -1.02 7.45 16.96
N GLU A 168 -2.09 7.28 16.17
CA GLU A 168 -2.54 8.28 15.21
C GLU A 168 -2.91 9.61 15.88
N ARG A 169 -3.70 9.56 16.96
CA ARG A 169 -4.10 10.75 17.70
C ARG A 169 -2.94 11.44 18.38
N LEU A 170 -1.98 10.70 18.91
CA LEU A 170 -0.75 11.25 19.48
C LEU A 170 0.09 11.94 18.39
N GLU A 171 0.30 11.29 17.25
CA GLU A 171 1.02 11.90 16.13
C GLU A 171 0.37 13.21 15.67
N GLU A 172 -0.96 13.24 15.49
CA GLU A 172 -1.69 14.46 15.12
C GLU A 172 -1.49 15.61 16.10
N ARG A 173 -1.53 15.33 17.41
CA ARG A 173 -1.32 16.35 18.46
C ARG A 173 0.08 16.96 18.40
N PHE A 174 1.10 16.13 18.16
CA PHE A 174 2.48 16.59 18.17
C PHE A 174 2.92 17.20 16.83
N LYS A 175 2.28 16.90 15.70
CA LYS A 175 2.54 17.59 14.41
C LYS A 175 2.44 19.11 14.52
N GLN A 176 1.49 19.60 15.34
CA GLN A 176 1.27 21.04 15.51
C GLN A 176 2.23 21.69 16.51
N ASN A 177 2.83 20.92 17.44
CA ASN A 177 3.57 21.45 18.59
C ASN A 177 5.08 21.21 18.53
N ILE A 178 5.59 20.53 17.50
CA ILE A 178 7.01 20.15 17.40
C ILE A 178 7.96 21.37 17.27
N GLY A 179 7.46 22.51 16.77
CA GLY A 179 8.27 23.71 16.52
C GLY A 179 9.03 24.28 17.74
N SER A 180 8.65 23.89 18.96
CA SER A 180 9.35 24.25 20.20
C SER A 180 10.64 23.45 20.44
N TYR A 181 10.86 22.37 19.68
CA TYR A 181 11.99 21.44 19.84
C TYR A 181 12.89 21.45 18.59
N ALA A 182 13.73 22.49 18.47
CA ALA A 182 14.51 22.78 17.26
C ALA A 182 15.45 21.65 16.76
N ASN A 183 15.82 20.70 17.66
CA ASN A 183 16.70 19.58 17.30
C ASN A 183 15.95 18.23 17.18
N VAL A 184 14.62 18.25 17.22
CA VAL A 184 13.77 17.09 16.93
C VAL A 184 13.10 17.31 15.57
N ASP A 185 13.36 16.44 14.63
CA ASP A 185 12.87 16.60 13.25
C ASP A 185 11.37 16.29 13.13
N ALA A 186 10.86 15.27 13.85
CA ALA A 186 9.44 14.92 13.90
C ALA A 186 9.09 14.00 15.08
N VAL A 187 7.81 13.98 15.46
CA VAL A 187 7.18 12.88 16.19
C VAL A 187 6.43 12.04 15.16
N ILE A 188 6.73 10.74 15.10
CA ILE A 188 6.27 9.83 14.05
C ILE A 188 5.41 8.75 14.68
N GLY A 189 4.20 8.57 14.18
CA GLY A 189 3.36 7.43 14.46
C GLY A 189 3.67 6.27 13.52
N LEU A 190 4.41 5.28 13.99
CA LEU A 190 4.66 4.05 13.24
C LEU A 190 3.52 3.08 13.50
N ARG A 191 2.63 2.95 12.51
CA ARG A 191 1.36 2.22 12.65
C ARG A 191 1.33 0.97 11.81
N HIS A 192 0.84 -0.11 12.40
CA HIS A 192 0.54 -1.36 11.70
C HIS A 192 -0.74 -1.99 12.26
N THR A 193 -1.29 -2.96 11.55
CA THR A 193 -2.48 -3.72 11.96
C THR A 193 -2.17 -5.21 12.16
N GLU A 194 -0.88 -5.53 12.49
CA GLU A 194 -0.46 -6.90 12.76
C GLU A 194 -0.97 -7.38 14.10
N THR A 195 -1.37 -8.66 14.10
CA THR A 195 -1.60 -9.46 15.31
C THR A 195 -0.48 -10.49 15.44
N ALA A 196 -0.34 -11.11 16.60
CA ALA A 196 0.56 -12.23 16.77
C ALA A 196 0.22 -13.33 15.75
N SER A 197 1.21 -13.77 14.97
CA SER A 197 1.05 -14.82 13.98
C SER A 197 1.41 -16.17 14.56
N SER A 198 0.61 -17.20 14.23
CA SER A 198 0.98 -18.59 14.51
C SER A 198 2.07 -19.11 13.57
N ASP A 199 2.34 -18.41 12.46
CA ASP A 199 3.47 -18.66 11.58
C ASP A 199 4.73 -18.02 12.16
N THR A 200 5.66 -18.86 12.58
CA THR A 200 6.89 -18.41 13.27
C THR A 200 7.76 -17.50 12.39
N GLU A 201 7.77 -17.70 11.08
CA GLU A 201 8.58 -16.86 10.17
C GLU A 201 7.97 -15.49 9.92
N GLU A 202 6.67 -15.43 9.73
CA GLU A 202 5.95 -14.17 9.61
C GLU A 202 6.07 -13.36 10.90
N HIS A 203 5.91 -14.05 12.04
CA HIS A 203 6.05 -13.45 13.36
C HIS A 203 7.46 -12.89 13.58
N GLU A 204 8.49 -13.69 13.31
CA GLU A 204 9.89 -13.27 13.43
C GLU A 204 10.24 -12.12 12.48
N ARG A 205 9.73 -12.13 11.24
CA ARG A 205 9.91 -11.04 10.28
C ARG A 205 9.26 -9.76 10.78
N THR A 206 8.07 -9.85 11.37
CA THR A 206 7.38 -8.70 11.96
C THR A 206 8.20 -8.11 13.10
N LEU A 207 8.64 -8.93 14.06
CA LEU A 207 9.50 -8.48 15.17
C LEU A 207 10.80 -7.86 14.66
N ARG A 208 11.47 -8.49 13.69
CA ARG A 208 12.71 -7.98 13.07
C ARG A 208 12.49 -6.61 12.43
N THR A 209 11.39 -6.44 11.71
CA THR A 209 11.08 -5.18 11.04
C THR A 209 10.79 -4.07 12.05
N LEU A 210 9.94 -4.33 13.05
CA LEU A 210 9.63 -3.36 14.10
C LEU A 210 10.88 -2.99 14.91
N ALA A 211 11.67 -3.99 15.31
CA ALA A 211 12.93 -3.79 16.04
C ALA A 211 13.92 -2.93 15.22
N GLY A 212 14.07 -3.21 13.92
CA GLY A 212 14.93 -2.44 13.02
C GLY A 212 14.48 -0.99 12.89
N LEU A 213 13.17 -0.75 12.77
CA LEU A 213 12.60 0.59 12.63
C LEU A 213 12.77 1.42 13.92
N ILE A 214 12.47 0.87 15.12
CA ILE A 214 12.59 1.63 16.38
C ILE A 214 14.02 1.79 16.83
N SER A 215 14.95 0.88 16.49
CA SER A 215 16.38 1.00 16.78
C SER A 215 17.16 1.78 15.72
N HIS A 216 16.50 2.26 14.69
CA HIS A 216 17.14 2.96 13.56
C HIS A 216 17.95 4.18 14.00
N SER A 217 19.06 4.50 13.32
CA SER A 217 19.91 5.65 13.63
C SER A 217 19.19 7.01 13.55
N ASN A 218 18.13 7.13 12.76
CA ASN A 218 17.29 8.32 12.68
C ASN A 218 16.34 8.47 13.88
N VAL A 219 16.20 7.46 14.71
CA VAL A 219 15.34 7.47 15.91
C VAL A 219 16.15 7.88 17.12
N GLY A 220 15.75 8.99 17.72
CA GLY A 220 16.36 9.49 18.96
C GLY A 220 15.82 8.78 20.21
N GLY A 221 14.55 8.37 20.18
CA GLY A 221 13.85 7.61 21.22
C GLY A 221 12.52 7.08 20.73
N PHE A 222 11.91 6.15 21.47
CA PHE A 222 10.61 5.60 21.09
C PHE A 222 9.67 5.37 22.29
N VAL A 223 8.38 5.40 22.01
CA VAL A 223 7.31 4.96 22.91
C VAL A 223 6.61 3.79 22.22
N ALA A 224 6.59 2.61 22.82
CA ALA A 224 5.88 1.46 22.33
C ALA A 224 4.61 1.22 23.16
N ILE A 225 3.47 1.03 22.46
CA ILE A 225 2.16 0.91 23.09
C ILE A 225 1.53 -0.41 22.66
N ASP A 226 1.31 -1.31 23.60
CA ASP A 226 0.59 -2.55 23.38
C ASP A 226 -0.84 -2.52 23.97
N SER A 227 -1.61 -3.55 23.63
CA SER A 227 -2.96 -3.73 24.15
C SER A 227 -2.99 -4.42 25.51
N GLY A 228 -1.90 -5.08 25.91
CA GLY A 228 -1.87 -5.95 27.08
C GLY A 228 -2.72 -7.22 26.96
N LEU A 229 -3.33 -7.50 25.77
CA LEU A 229 -4.18 -8.67 25.57
C LEU A 229 -3.38 -9.91 25.14
N GLU A 230 -3.88 -11.07 25.58
CA GLU A 230 -3.37 -12.36 25.08
C GLU A 230 -3.73 -12.52 23.58
N GLY A 231 -2.76 -13.02 22.81
CA GLY A 231 -2.90 -13.21 21.35
C GLY A 231 -2.54 -12.00 20.51
N ASP A 232 -2.28 -10.84 21.11
CA ASP A 232 -1.71 -9.68 20.44
C ASP A 232 -0.18 -9.64 20.57
N LEU A 233 0.50 -8.91 19.70
CA LEU A 233 1.91 -8.57 19.85
C LEU A 233 2.09 -7.68 21.09
N ARG A 234 3.11 -7.99 21.91
CA ARG A 234 3.36 -7.30 23.18
C ARG A 234 4.72 -6.62 23.22
N ASN A 235 4.82 -5.60 24.04
CA ASN A 235 6.06 -4.85 24.24
C ASN A 235 7.19 -5.72 24.80
N ASP A 236 6.89 -6.57 25.80
CA ASP A 236 7.87 -7.47 26.38
C ASP A 236 8.46 -8.45 25.36
N GLU A 237 7.62 -9.02 24.50
CA GLU A 237 8.02 -9.92 23.42
C GLU A 237 8.97 -9.23 22.42
N LEU A 238 8.65 -7.99 22.00
CA LEU A 238 9.51 -7.22 21.11
C LEU A 238 10.87 -6.90 21.75
N ILE A 239 10.89 -6.49 23.02
CA ILE A 239 12.12 -6.15 23.74
C ILE A 239 12.97 -7.40 24.02
N ASP A 240 12.35 -8.51 24.37
CA ASP A 240 13.03 -9.80 24.56
C ASP A 240 13.66 -10.29 23.25
N TRP A 241 12.93 -10.17 22.12
CA TRP A 241 13.45 -10.48 20.80
C TRP A 241 14.64 -9.59 20.43
N MET A 242 14.54 -8.27 20.67
CA MET A 242 15.63 -7.33 20.42
C MET A 242 16.88 -7.68 21.24
N SER A 243 16.69 -8.04 22.50
CA SER A 243 17.78 -8.42 23.42
C SER A 243 18.45 -9.73 22.97
N ALA A 244 17.65 -10.76 22.62
CA ALA A 244 18.14 -12.05 22.15
C ALA A 244 18.94 -11.92 20.84
N ASN A 245 18.55 -11.00 19.96
CA ASN A 245 19.19 -10.75 18.66
C ASN A 245 20.26 -9.64 18.72
N LYS A 246 20.60 -9.17 19.93
CA LYS A 246 21.65 -8.14 20.17
C LYS A 246 21.43 -6.85 19.39
N ILE A 247 20.16 -6.46 19.20
CA ILE A 247 19.83 -5.17 18.59
C ILE A 247 20.19 -4.05 19.57
N PRO A 248 20.98 -3.02 19.16
CA PRO A 248 21.40 -1.97 20.08
C PRO A 248 20.28 -0.96 20.29
N PHE A 249 19.66 -0.93 21.47
CA PHE A 249 18.61 0.03 21.85
C PHE A 249 18.76 0.57 23.27
N SER A 250 19.49 -0.11 24.15
CA SER A 250 19.56 0.22 25.58
C SER A 250 20.15 1.60 25.90
N SER A 251 20.88 2.20 24.96
CA SER A 251 21.48 3.53 25.12
C SER A 251 20.56 4.68 24.72
N MET A 252 19.38 4.40 24.17
CA MET A 252 18.43 5.45 23.82
C MET A 252 17.24 5.50 24.79
N PRO A 253 16.61 6.68 25.01
CA PRO A 253 15.40 6.77 25.82
C PRO A 253 14.24 6.02 25.16
N TYR A 254 13.51 5.23 25.96
CA TYR A 254 12.29 4.57 25.51
C TYR A 254 11.30 4.38 26.67
N GLU A 255 10.02 4.29 26.31
CA GLU A 255 8.92 3.99 27.22
C GLU A 255 8.08 2.84 26.65
N LEU A 256 7.64 1.96 27.52
CA LEU A 256 6.76 0.84 27.22
C LEU A 256 5.47 1.05 27.98
N LEU A 257 4.36 1.14 27.26
CA LEU A 257 3.05 1.42 27.82
C LEU A 257 2.06 0.36 27.37
N SER A 258 1.14 -0.03 28.26
CA SER A 258 0.01 -0.88 27.88
C SER A 258 -1.27 -0.06 27.95
N ALA A 259 -2.07 -0.13 26.90
CA ALA A 259 -3.34 0.57 26.83
C ALA A 259 -4.32 0.04 27.89
N THR A 260 -5.04 0.96 28.49
CA THR A 260 -6.10 0.66 29.47
C THR A 260 -7.48 0.58 28.80
N ASP A 261 -8.53 0.57 29.59
CA ASP A 261 -9.92 0.59 29.10
C ASP A 261 -10.41 2.02 28.81
N SER A 262 -9.59 3.04 29.08
CA SER A 262 -9.91 4.47 28.84
C SER A 262 -8.93 5.09 27.83
N PHE A 263 -9.39 5.28 26.61
CA PHE A 263 -8.61 5.91 25.55
C PHE A 263 -8.18 7.36 25.92
N ALA A 264 -9.03 8.09 26.66
CA ALA A 264 -8.72 9.45 27.08
C ALA A 264 -7.58 9.48 28.12
N ASP A 265 -7.57 8.56 29.08
CA ASP A 265 -6.53 8.46 30.09
C ASP A 265 -5.21 7.99 29.46
N ASP A 266 -5.28 7.02 28.56
CA ASP A 266 -4.13 6.54 27.78
C ASP A 266 -3.51 7.67 26.96
N LEU A 267 -4.34 8.47 26.27
CA LEU A 267 -3.89 9.60 25.47
C LEU A 267 -3.16 10.63 26.37
N ALA A 268 -3.70 10.97 27.53
CA ALA A 268 -3.09 11.93 28.47
C ALA A 268 -1.78 11.37 29.07
N SER A 269 -1.75 10.10 29.44
CA SER A 269 -0.57 9.44 29.98
C SER A 269 0.58 9.37 28.96
N CYS A 270 0.27 8.94 27.73
CA CYS A 270 1.24 8.90 26.64
C CYS A 270 1.77 10.30 26.28
N GLU A 271 0.88 11.30 26.22
CA GLU A 271 1.27 12.69 25.94
C GLU A 271 2.29 13.21 26.96
N ALA A 272 2.06 12.98 28.26
CA ALA A 272 3.00 13.39 29.32
C ALA A 272 4.38 12.73 29.17
N ARG A 273 4.44 11.43 28.81
CA ARG A 273 5.69 10.70 28.56
C ARG A 273 6.42 11.23 27.32
N ILE A 274 5.69 11.47 26.23
CA ILE A 274 6.25 12.02 24.99
C ILE A 274 6.87 13.40 25.24
N LEU A 275 6.19 14.29 25.96
CA LEU A 275 6.71 15.63 26.30
C LEU A 275 8.01 15.55 27.06
N SER A 276 8.12 14.68 28.07
CA SER A 276 9.35 14.47 28.82
C SER A 276 10.48 13.96 27.94
N MET A 277 10.20 13.04 27.01
CA MET A 277 11.21 12.53 26.09
C MET A 277 11.67 13.59 25.08
N LEU A 278 10.78 14.43 24.58
CA LEU A 278 11.11 15.51 23.64
C LEU A 278 12.12 16.50 24.22
N GLU A 279 12.02 16.82 25.53
CA GLU A 279 12.99 17.67 26.22
C GLU A 279 14.39 17.06 26.19
N SER A 280 14.50 15.76 26.43
CA SER A 280 15.76 15.01 26.34
C SER A 280 16.31 14.95 24.92
N LEU A 281 15.47 14.58 23.94
CA LEU A 281 15.86 14.47 22.54
C LEU A 281 16.32 15.80 21.96
N ASN A 282 15.76 16.91 22.43
CA ASN A 282 16.10 18.26 21.97
C ASN A 282 17.51 18.70 22.39
N GLN A 283 18.18 17.96 23.29
CA GLN A 283 19.59 18.22 23.66
C GLN A 283 20.58 17.66 22.62
N HIS A 284 20.18 16.72 21.79
CA HIS A 284 21.03 16.13 20.76
C HIS A 284 21.35 17.17 19.67
N ARG A 285 22.61 17.14 19.19
CA ARG A 285 23.09 18.08 18.15
C ARG A 285 23.71 17.30 17.01
N ARG A 286 23.56 17.83 15.79
CA ARG A 286 24.30 17.36 14.64
C ARG A 286 25.77 17.66 14.78
N SER A 287 26.61 16.75 14.32
CA SER A 287 28.08 16.92 14.25
C SER A 287 28.55 16.49 12.85
N GLU A 288 29.75 16.92 12.49
CA GLU A 288 30.37 16.56 11.22
C GLU A 288 30.72 15.06 11.22
N GLN A 289 30.20 14.35 10.21
CA GLN A 289 30.31 12.91 10.04
C GLN A 289 30.78 12.58 8.62
N SER A 290 31.61 11.54 8.47
CA SER A 290 32.00 11.04 7.15
C SER A 290 30.82 10.42 6.41
N ILE A 291 30.76 10.58 5.07
CA ILE A 291 29.75 9.91 4.25
C ILE A 291 29.86 8.38 4.24
N CYS A 292 30.94 7.80 4.81
CA CYS A 292 31.04 6.35 5.05
C CYS A 292 29.94 5.82 5.99
N HIS A 293 29.27 6.70 6.73
CA HIS A 293 28.12 6.36 7.57
C HIS A 293 26.77 6.39 6.80
N LEU A 294 26.78 6.78 5.53
CA LEU A 294 25.57 6.70 4.72
C LEU A 294 25.30 5.25 4.26
N LYS A 295 24.06 4.81 4.47
CA LYS A 295 23.52 3.54 4.00
C LYS A 295 22.32 3.87 3.12
N ILE A 296 22.46 3.74 1.81
CA ILE A 296 21.47 4.20 0.85
C ILE A 296 20.62 3.04 0.35
N GLY A 297 19.29 3.14 0.53
CA GLY A 297 18.33 2.28 -0.13
C GLY A 297 18.14 2.72 -1.59
N LEU A 298 18.08 1.76 -2.52
CA LEU A 298 17.88 1.99 -3.95
C LEU A 298 16.52 1.43 -4.36
N GLN A 299 15.61 2.30 -4.79
CA GLN A 299 14.22 1.96 -5.17
C GLN A 299 13.87 2.46 -6.56
N CYS A 300 12.92 1.77 -7.23
CA CYS A 300 12.36 2.20 -8.50
C CYS A 300 10.87 1.87 -8.57
N GLY A 301 10.02 2.89 -8.45
CA GLY A 301 8.56 2.76 -8.51
C GLY A 301 7.93 3.53 -9.67
N ALA A 302 6.76 3.07 -10.12
CA ALA A 302 6.12 3.61 -11.33
C ALA A 302 7.06 3.62 -12.54
N SER A 303 7.83 2.55 -12.70
CA SER A 303 8.94 2.43 -13.66
C SER A 303 8.46 2.58 -15.12
N ASP A 304 9.33 3.15 -15.94
CA ASP A 304 9.21 3.27 -17.38
C ASP A 304 10.53 2.86 -18.06
N ALA A 305 10.57 2.85 -19.39
CA ALA A 305 11.78 2.51 -20.14
C ALA A 305 12.96 3.46 -19.85
N PHE A 306 12.69 4.70 -19.45
CA PHE A 306 13.73 5.69 -19.14
C PHE A 306 14.38 5.45 -17.77
N SER A 307 13.71 4.75 -16.86
CA SER A 307 14.29 4.38 -15.56
C SER A 307 15.64 3.71 -15.72
N GLY A 308 15.74 2.74 -16.62
CA GLY A 308 16.98 1.96 -16.85
C GLY A 308 18.06 2.67 -17.67
N ILE A 309 17.79 3.84 -18.25
CA ILE A 309 18.80 4.56 -19.04
C ILE A 309 19.24 5.90 -18.41
N CYS A 310 18.51 6.41 -17.39
CA CYS A 310 18.92 7.62 -16.69
C CYS A 310 18.74 7.56 -15.17
N GLY A 311 17.51 7.44 -14.63
CA GLY A 311 17.28 7.52 -13.17
C GLY A 311 17.95 6.40 -12.39
N ASN A 312 17.81 5.15 -12.80
CA ASN A 312 18.45 4.01 -12.15
C ASN A 312 19.97 4.04 -12.30
N VAL A 313 20.47 4.47 -13.46
CA VAL A 313 21.91 4.66 -13.69
C VAL A 313 22.48 5.74 -12.75
N LEU A 314 21.78 6.87 -12.60
CA LEU A 314 22.16 7.93 -11.64
C LEU A 314 22.13 7.40 -10.20
N SER A 315 21.09 6.67 -9.83
CA SER A 315 20.97 6.04 -8.51
C SER A 315 22.13 5.08 -8.22
N GLY A 316 22.50 4.25 -9.21
CA GLY A 316 23.67 3.37 -9.14
C GLY A 316 24.99 4.12 -8.99
N ALA A 317 25.17 5.20 -9.75
CA ALA A 317 26.36 6.05 -9.67
C ALA A 317 26.49 6.73 -8.29
N LEU A 318 25.37 7.19 -7.70
CA LEU A 318 25.35 7.74 -6.34
C LEU A 318 25.70 6.66 -5.30
N GLY A 319 25.13 5.46 -5.43
CA GLY A 319 25.47 4.30 -4.59
C GLY A 319 26.95 3.95 -4.68
N ARG A 320 27.53 3.95 -5.91
CA ARG A 320 28.97 3.76 -6.14
C ARG A 320 29.79 4.79 -5.39
N GLU A 321 29.47 6.08 -5.49
CA GLU A 321 30.22 7.12 -4.80
C GLU A 321 30.17 6.94 -3.27
N VAL A 322 29.03 6.56 -2.69
CA VAL A 322 28.95 6.28 -1.26
C VAL A 322 29.78 5.06 -0.85
N ILE A 323 29.75 3.96 -1.63
CA ILE A 323 30.56 2.76 -1.36
C ILE A 323 32.05 3.05 -1.51
N ARG A 324 32.46 3.83 -2.49
CA ARG A 324 33.86 4.27 -2.64
C ARG A 324 34.39 5.06 -1.46
N HIS A 325 33.51 5.68 -0.69
CA HIS A 325 33.85 6.37 0.56
C HIS A 325 33.66 5.50 1.81
N GLY A 326 33.38 4.19 1.66
CA GLY A 326 33.25 3.24 2.76
C GLY A 326 31.81 3.10 3.30
N GLY A 327 30.79 3.67 2.66
CA GLY A 327 29.39 3.51 3.01
C GLY A 327 28.76 2.27 2.35
N SER A 328 27.43 2.22 2.31
CA SER A 328 26.71 1.06 1.79
C SER A 328 25.56 1.46 0.87
N ALA A 329 25.19 0.59 -0.05
CA ALA A 329 23.97 0.67 -0.86
C ALA A 329 23.20 -0.64 -0.78
N ASN A 330 21.87 -0.56 -0.77
CA ASN A 330 20.98 -1.70 -0.63
C ASN A 330 19.95 -1.70 -1.76
N LEU A 331 19.93 -2.75 -2.58
CA LEU A 331 18.91 -3.03 -3.58
C LEU A 331 17.98 -4.11 -3.03
N THR A 332 16.68 -3.99 -3.29
CA THR A 332 15.67 -4.97 -2.89
C THR A 332 14.68 -5.24 -4.03
N GLU A 333 13.56 -5.89 -3.75
CA GLU A 333 12.52 -6.30 -4.71
C GLU A 333 12.94 -7.55 -5.51
N THR A 334 12.93 -8.70 -4.81
CA THR A 334 13.24 -10.01 -5.40
C THR A 334 12.48 -10.29 -6.71
N PRO A 335 11.17 -9.96 -6.84
CA PRO A 335 10.45 -10.12 -8.11
C PRO A 335 11.06 -9.36 -9.28
N GLU A 336 11.62 -8.17 -9.01
CA GLU A 336 12.16 -7.26 -10.02
C GLU A 336 13.57 -7.64 -10.51
N LEU A 337 14.13 -8.74 -10.04
CA LEU A 337 15.37 -9.31 -10.59
C LEU A 337 15.15 -10.63 -11.33
N SER A 338 13.90 -11.12 -11.40
CA SER A 338 13.55 -12.29 -12.22
C SER A 338 13.66 -11.95 -13.71
N GLY A 339 14.44 -12.73 -14.45
CA GLY A 339 14.78 -12.46 -15.85
C GLY A 339 16.01 -11.56 -16.04
N ALA A 340 16.66 -11.11 -14.94
CA ALA A 340 17.94 -10.40 -14.95
C ALA A 340 19.03 -11.15 -14.15
N GLU A 341 18.85 -12.45 -13.97
CA GLU A 341 19.75 -13.29 -13.20
C GLU A 341 21.18 -13.24 -13.75
N ASP A 342 21.39 -13.34 -15.07
CA ASP A 342 22.72 -13.25 -15.71
C ASP A 342 23.43 -11.94 -15.38
N TYR A 343 22.73 -10.81 -15.53
CA TYR A 343 23.26 -9.49 -15.21
C TYR A 343 23.69 -9.40 -13.73
N THR A 344 22.88 -9.98 -12.85
CA THR A 344 23.10 -9.93 -11.40
C THR A 344 24.24 -10.86 -10.99
N LEU A 345 24.24 -12.10 -11.49
CA LEU A 345 25.25 -13.12 -11.19
C LEU A 345 26.65 -12.75 -11.68
N ALA A 346 26.74 -12.02 -12.81
CA ALA A 346 28.02 -11.50 -13.32
C ALA A 346 28.73 -10.55 -12.33
N ALA A 347 28.03 -10.03 -11.35
CA ALA A 347 28.55 -9.07 -10.36
C ALA A 347 28.70 -9.65 -8.95
N ILE A 348 28.43 -10.92 -8.73
CA ILE A 348 28.51 -11.56 -7.41
C ILE A 348 29.97 -11.64 -6.93
N ALA A 349 30.23 -11.16 -5.71
CA ALA A 349 31.58 -11.13 -5.14
C ALA A 349 32.12 -12.50 -4.72
N LYS A 350 31.24 -13.46 -4.38
CA LYS A 350 31.59 -14.82 -3.92
C LYS A 350 30.50 -15.82 -4.32
N PRO A 351 30.85 -17.11 -4.62
CA PRO A 351 29.89 -18.14 -5.01
C PRO A 351 28.74 -18.36 -4.01
N GLU A 352 29.02 -18.27 -2.71
CA GLU A 352 28.01 -18.49 -1.66
C GLU A 352 26.90 -17.43 -1.73
N ILE A 353 27.23 -16.20 -2.17
CA ILE A 353 26.29 -15.12 -2.36
C ILE A 353 25.36 -15.42 -3.55
N ALA A 354 25.90 -16.01 -4.64
CA ALA A 354 25.08 -16.46 -5.78
C ALA A 354 24.05 -17.50 -5.34
N THR A 355 24.49 -18.51 -4.58
CA THR A 355 23.59 -19.56 -4.08
C THR A 355 22.46 -18.97 -3.22
N ARG A 356 22.80 -18.05 -2.30
CA ARG A 356 21.79 -17.39 -1.44
C ARG A 356 20.82 -16.53 -2.27
N PHE A 357 21.30 -15.77 -3.24
CA PHE A 357 20.50 -14.95 -4.15
C PHE A 357 19.51 -15.81 -4.96
N LEU A 358 20.00 -16.86 -5.61
CA LEU A 358 19.16 -17.77 -6.40
C LEU A 358 18.12 -18.48 -5.53
N SER A 359 18.48 -18.89 -4.30
CA SER A 359 17.53 -19.51 -3.39
C SER A 359 16.36 -18.57 -3.00
N MET A 360 16.60 -17.27 -2.91
CA MET A 360 15.56 -16.27 -2.66
C MET A 360 14.61 -16.12 -3.87
N LEU A 361 15.15 -16.07 -5.08
CA LEU A 361 14.35 -16.07 -6.30
C LEU A 361 13.49 -17.34 -6.46
N ASP A 362 14.07 -18.51 -6.21
CA ASP A 362 13.35 -19.79 -6.29
C ASP A 362 12.26 -19.88 -5.22
N ARG A 363 12.54 -19.43 -4.01
CA ARG A 363 11.57 -19.30 -2.93
C ARG A 363 10.40 -18.41 -3.34
N PHE A 364 10.67 -17.26 -3.94
CA PHE A 364 9.65 -16.37 -4.45
C PHE A 364 8.82 -17.02 -5.58
N LYS A 365 9.47 -17.62 -6.58
CA LYS A 365 8.79 -18.31 -7.69
C LYS A 365 7.91 -19.47 -7.19
N THR A 366 8.40 -20.24 -6.23
CA THR A 366 7.65 -21.34 -5.60
C THR A 366 6.42 -20.83 -4.87
N TYR A 367 6.58 -19.81 -4.02
CA TYR A 367 5.49 -19.15 -3.30
C TYR A 367 4.42 -18.62 -4.27
N LEU A 368 4.85 -17.94 -5.32
CA LEU A 368 3.96 -17.40 -6.34
C LEU A 368 3.16 -18.53 -7.03
N GLY A 369 3.80 -19.66 -7.33
CA GLY A 369 3.17 -20.84 -7.91
C GLY A 369 2.08 -21.46 -7.03
N TRP A 370 2.25 -21.46 -5.70
CA TRP A 370 1.22 -21.96 -4.77
C TRP A 370 -0.07 -21.12 -4.80
N HIS A 371 0.02 -19.88 -5.23
CA HIS A 371 -1.12 -18.96 -5.37
C HIS A 371 -1.61 -18.80 -6.81
N GLY A 372 -1.26 -19.76 -7.70
CA GLY A 372 -1.66 -19.68 -9.12
C GLY A 372 -1.03 -18.51 -9.89
N GLY A 373 -0.09 -17.79 -9.28
CA GLY A 373 0.61 -16.68 -9.89
C GLY A 373 1.78 -17.13 -10.76
N LYS A 374 2.20 -16.26 -11.68
CA LYS A 374 3.38 -16.41 -12.51
C LYS A 374 4.12 -15.08 -12.59
N VAL A 375 5.44 -15.15 -12.69
CA VAL A 375 6.30 -13.94 -12.76
C VAL A 375 5.99 -13.10 -14.01
N ASP A 376 5.54 -13.72 -15.09
CA ASP A 376 5.18 -13.08 -16.36
C ASP A 376 3.94 -12.15 -16.28
N LYS A 377 3.18 -12.19 -15.17
CA LYS A 377 2.09 -11.23 -14.92
C LYS A 377 2.59 -9.84 -14.51
N ASN A 378 3.84 -9.68 -14.12
CA ASN A 378 4.53 -8.40 -14.01
C ASN A 378 5.17 -8.08 -15.38
N PRO A 379 5.14 -6.84 -15.91
CA PRO A 379 4.81 -5.56 -15.28
C PRO A 379 3.32 -5.17 -15.33
N SER A 380 2.95 -4.16 -14.51
CA SER A 380 1.60 -3.58 -14.50
C SER A 380 1.26 -2.85 -15.81
N GLU A 381 -0.02 -2.58 -16.04
CA GLU A 381 -0.49 -1.84 -17.22
C GLU A 381 0.25 -0.51 -17.40
N GLY A 382 0.42 0.26 -16.34
CA GLY A 382 1.14 1.53 -16.39
C GLY A 382 2.61 1.38 -16.81
N ASN A 383 3.28 0.31 -16.37
CA ASN A 383 4.66 0.03 -16.79
C ASN A 383 4.71 -0.42 -18.27
N LEU A 384 3.74 -1.23 -18.72
CA LEU A 384 3.62 -1.64 -20.14
C LEU A 384 3.45 -0.45 -21.06
N LEU A 385 2.54 0.46 -20.72
CA LEU A 385 2.32 1.71 -21.45
C LEU A 385 3.55 2.64 -21.40
N GLY A 386 4.40 2.50 -20.38
CA GLY A 386 5.71 3.16 -20.26
C GLY A 386 6.86 2.46 -20.99
N GLY A 387 6.59 1.43 -21.82
CA GLY A 387 7.56 0.74 -22.67
C GLY A 387 8.31 -0.43 -22.01
N LEU A 388 7.80 -0.96 -20.89
CA LEU A 388 8.30 -2.16 -20.23
C LEU A 388 7.43 -3.35 -20.62
N TYR A 389 7.77 -4.07 -21.66
CA TYR A 389 6.92 -5.08 -22.32
C TYR A 389 6.76 -6.38 -21.56
N ASN A 390 7.75 -6.74 -20.75
CA ASN A 390 7.80 -7.97 -19.97
C ASN A 390 8.66 -7.79 -18.72
N ILE A 391 8.66 -8.80 -17.86
CA ILE A 391 9.43 -8.79 -16.61
C ILE A 391 10.93 -8.66 -16.86
N THR A 392 11.47 -9.30 -17.90
CA THR A 392 12.91 -9.24 -18.23
C THR A 392 13.37 -7.80 -18.50
N LEU A 393 12.63 -7.03 -19.31
CA LEU A 393 12.94 -5.61 -19.55
C LEU A 393 12.84 -4.77 -18.27
N LYS A 394 11.83 -5.03 -17.45
CA LYS A 394 11.68 -4.34 -16.17
C LYS A 394 12.84 -4.67 -15.24
N SER A 395 13.20 -5.94 -15.14
CA SER A 395 14.25 -6.43 -14.24
C SER A 395 15.66 -5.99 -14.68
N LEU A 396 15.98 -6.03 -15.96
CA LEU A 396 17.25 -5.48 -16.48
C LEU A 396 17.34 -3.97 -16.15
N GLY A 397 16.25 -3.23 -16.38
CA GLY A 397 16.17 -1.82 -16.03
C GLY A 397 16.29 -1.54 -14.52
N ALA A 398 15.79 -2.44 -13.67
CA ALA A 398 15.94 -2.36 -12.21
C ALA A 398 17.33 -2.73 -11.73
N ALA A 399 17.96 -3.76 -12.34
CA ALA A 399 19.29 -4.24 -11.97
C ALA A 399 20.39 -3.18 -12.18
N VAL A 400 20.23 -2.23 -13.13
CA VAL A 400 21.19 -1.14 -13.34
C VAL A 400 21.17 -0.06 -12.23
N LYS A 401 20.31 -0.17 -11.19
CA LYS A 401 20.46 0.54 -9.93
C LYS A 401 21.77 0.15 -9.20
N ARG A 402 22.36 -0.97 -9.56
CA ARG A 402 23.74 -1.32 -9.20
C ARG A 402 24.68 -0.83 -10.32
N ASP A 403 25.60 0.03 -9.96
CA ASP A 403 26.67 0.45 -10.92
C ASP A 403 27.51 -0.79 -11.33
N PRO A 404 27.81 -0.97 -12.61
CA PRO A 404 28.57 -2.14 -13.09
C PRO A 404 29.93 -2.35 -12.41
N ALA A 405 30.56 -1.28 -11.91
CA ALA A 405 31.85 -1.33 -11.21
C ALA A 405 31.75 -1.80 -9.75
N ILE A 406 30.54 -2.05 -9.23
CA ILE A 406 30.30 -2.41 -7.83
C ILE A 406 29.86 -3.87 -7.75
N PRO A 407 30.60 -4.75 -7.06
CA PRO A 407 30.18 -6.12 -6.80
C PRO A 407 29.05 -6.20 -5.79
N ILE A 408 28.23 -7.25 -5.86
CA ILE A 408 27.29 -7.62 -4.81
C ILE A 408 28.04 -8.41 -3.75
N GLU A 409 28.26 -7.80 -2.60
CA GLU A 409 29.07 -8.35 -1.49
C GLU A 409 28.22 -9.05 -0.44
N HIS A 410 26.93 -8.68 -0.33
CA HIS A 410 26.05 -9.17 0.72
C HIS A 410 24.66 -9.48 0.16
N VAL A 411 24.06 -10.57 0.65
CA VAL A 411 22.65 -10.92 0.43
C VAL A 411 22.01 -11.16 1.80
N ILE A 412 20.94 -10.45 2.09
CA ILE A 412 20.28 -10.44 3.40
C ILE A 412 18.79 -10.69 3.30
N GLU A 413 18.18 -11.18 4.37
CA GLU A 413 16.73 -11.33 4.52
C GLU A 413 16.07 -9.96 4.70
N TYR A 414 14.75 -9.89 4.50
CA TYR A 414 13.98 -8.66 4.68
C TYR A 414 14.14 -8.06 6.08
N GLY A 415 14.56 -6.81 6.14
CA GLY A 415 14.81 -6.09 7.40
C GLY A 415 16.01 -6.62 8.21
N GLU A 416 16.80 -7.54 7.69
CA GLU A 416 18.05 -7.98 8.32
C GLU A 416 19.06 -6.84 8.29
N ARG A 417 19.68 -6.57 9.44
CA ARG A 417 20.55 -5.41 9.63
C ARG A 417 21.82 -5.49 8.80
N MET A 418 22.15 -4.40 8.11
CA MET A 418 23.43 -4.24 7.41
C MET A 418 24.56 -3.89 8.41
N HIS A 419 25.58 -4.74 8.50
CA HIS A 419 26.71 -4.57 9.41
C HIS A 419 27.93 -3.94 8.73
N ASP A 420 28.29 -4.43 7.56
CA ASP A 420 29.50 -4.06 6.84
C ASP A 420 29.24 -2.99 5.77
N SER A 421 30.31 -2.40 5.23
CA SER A 421 30.22 -1.57 4.02
C SER A 421 30.08 -2.41 2.76
N GLY A 422 29.58 -1.82 1.67
CA GLY A 422 29.48 -2.48 0.37
C GLY A 422 28.06 -2.51 -0.19
N PHE A 423 27.86 -3.34 -1.21
CA PHE A 423 26.58 -3.46 -1.90
C PHE A 423 25.79 -4.67 -1.38
N TYR A 424 24.57 -4.40 -0.97
CA TYR A 424 23.63 -5.39 -0.45
C TYR A 424 22.50 -5.66 -1.44
N PHE A 425 22.13 -6.93 -1.58
CA PHE A 425 20.80 -7.32 -2.04
C PHE A 425 19.99 -7.82 -0.85
N MET A 426 18.82 -7.25 -0.63
CA MET A 426 17.89 -7.65 0.43
C MET A 426 16.68 -8.34 -0.19
N ASP A 427 16.30 -9.53 0.34
CA ASP A 427 15.03 -10.14 -0.04
C ASP A 427 13.87 -9.17 0.23
N GLY A 428 12.92 -9.11 -0.68
CA GLY A 428 11.79 -8.18 -0.58
C GLY A 428 10.72 -8.44 -1.62
N MET A 429 9.56 -7.89 -1.36
CA MET A 429 8.42 -7.97 -2.28
C MET A 429 8.48 -6.87 -3.35
N GLY A 430 7.76 -7.05 -4.46
CA GLY A 430 7.66 -6.09 -5.56
C GLY A 430 6.74 -4.89 -5.27
N GLY A 431 6.74 -4.37 -4.05
CA GLY A 431 5.92 -3.23 -3.65
C GLY A 431 6.75 -2.14 -2.99
N ASP A 432 6.85 -0.98 -3.63
CA ASP A 432 7.72 0.14 -3.24
C ASP A 432 7.70 0.46 -1.74
N ILE A 433 6.50 0.60 -1.14
CA ILE A 433 6.35 1.02 0.26
C ILE A 433 6.93 -0.02 1.21
N ALA A 434 6.55 -1.29 1.05
CA ALA A 434 7.09 -2.36 1.89
C ALA A 434 8.59 -2.56 1.66
N SER A 435 9.07 -2.35 0.44
CA SER A 435 10.48 -2.47 0.10
C SER A 435 11.34 -1.42 0.80
N TYR A 436 10.99 -0.12 0.72
CA TYR A 436 11.77 0.88 1.46
C TYR A 436 11.56 0.79 2.99
N THR A 437 10.41 0.29 3.47
CA THR A 437 10.20 0.00 4.90
C THR A 437 11.19 -1.07 5.37
N GLY A 438 11.40 -2.14 4.59
CA GLY A 438 12.42 -3.15 4.85
C GLY A 438 13.84 -2.60 4.82
N GLN A 439 14.16 -1.72 3.85
CA GLN A 439 15.46 -1.03 3.77
C GLN A 439 15.70 -0.13 4.98
N ALA A 440 14.68 0.60 5.45
CA ALA A 440 14.76 1.35 6.69
C ALA A 440 15.03 0.42 7.88
N ALA A 441 14.29 -0.68 8.02
CA ALA A 441 14.51 -1.68 9.07
C ALA A 441 15.92 -2.30 9.02
N ALA A 442 16.47 -2.50 7.81
CA ALA A 442 17.85 -2.97 7.62
C ALA A 442 18.92 -1.93 7.96
N GLY A 443 18.53 -0.66 8.19
CA GLY A 443 19.41 0.43 8.63
C GLY A 443 19.82 1.41 7.54
N CYS A 444 19.16 1.42 6.36
CA CYS A 444 19.32 2.49 5.37
C CYS A 444 18.88 3.82 5.98
N ASN A 445 19.76 4.84 6.01
CA ASN A 445 19.46 6.16 6.58
C ASN A 445 19.08 7.22 5.53
N LEU A 446 19.07 6.85 4.26
CA LEU A 446 18.53 7.56 3.09
C LEU A 446 17.98 6.56 2.09
N VAL A 447 16.95 6.94 1.32
CA VAL A 447 16.45 6.17 0.17
C VAL A 447 16.51 7.03 -1.08
N LEU A 448 17.10 6.51 -2.17
CA LEU A 448 17.00 7.06 -3.51
C LEU A 448 15.85 6.34 -4.23
N PHE A 449 14.78 7.06 -4.49
CA PHE A 449 13.57 6.52 -5.09
C PHE A 449 13.40 7.04 -6.51
N VAL A 450 13.81 6.24 -7.48
CA VAL A 450 13.61 6.55 -8.90
C VAL A 450 12.15 6.32 -9.28
N THR A 451 11.60 7.22 -10.04
CA THR A 451 10.20 7.12 -10.50
C THR A 451 10.04 7.60 -11.93
N GLY A 452 9.52 6.76 -12.81
CA GLY A 452 9.29 7.12 -14.20
C GLY A 452 8.12 8.10 -14.36
N ARG A 453 6.99 7.75 -13.78
CA ARG A 453 5.74 8.48 -13.91
C ARG A 453 5.45 9.44 -12.76
N GLY A 454 6.20 9.33 -11.66
CA GLY A 454 6.05 10.12 -10.44
C GLY A 454 5.36 9.34 -9.31
N SER A 455 5.96 9.37 -8.12
CA SER A 455 5.37 8.85 -6.88
C SER A 455 5.61 9.85 -5.76
N PRO A 456 4.60 10.27 -5.01
CA PRO A 456 4.78 11.24 -3.92
C PRO A 456 5.25 10.58 -2.62
N THR A 457 5.21 9.25 -2.49
CA THR A 457 5.44 8.52 -1.24
C THR A 457 6.80 8.79 -0.60
N ASN A 458 6.84 8.77 0.73
CA ASN A 458 8.03 8.96 1.56
C ASN A 458 7.96 8.02 2.75
N SER A 459 9.10 7.46 3.21
CA SER A 459 9.13 6.75 4.48
C SER A 459 9.01 7.73 5.65
N SER A 460 8.35 7.32 6.71
CA SER A 460 8.24 8.12 7.93
C SER A 460 9.58 8.26 8.65
N ILE A 461 10.41 7.21 8.59
CA ILE A 461 11.69 7.12 9.33
C ILE A 461 12.87 7.67 8.53
N VAL A 462 12.86 7.48 7.20
CA VAL A 462 14.02 7.70 6.34
C VAL A 462 13.71 8.71 5.25
N PRO A 463 14.48 9.79 5.09
CA PRO A 463 14.31 10.70 3.96
C PRO A 463 14.36 9.95 2.63
N THR A 464 13.30 10.11 1.83
CA THR A 464 13.17 9.46 0.53
C THR A 464 13.33 10.51 -0.58
N ILE A 465 14.50 10.50 -1.23
CA ILE A 465 14.88 11.43 -2.30
C ILE A 465 14.31 10.92 -3.61
N LYS A 466 13.34 11.62 -4.19
CA LYS A 466 12.69 11.23 -5.43
C LYS A 466 13.43 11.74 -6.65
N ILE A 467 13.71 10.81 -7.57
CA ILE A 467 14.46 11.04 -8.81
C ILE A 467 13.55 10.71 -9.99
N VAL A 468 13.31 11.65 -10.89
CA VAL A 468 12.47 11.42 -12.08
C VAL A 468 13.30 11.33 -13.35
N ASN A 469 12.81 10.57 -14.33
CA ASN A 469 13.56 10.18 -15.53
C ASN A 469 13.54 11.21 -16.68
N THR A 470 12.58 12.16 -16.67
CA THR A 470 12.44 13.14 -17.75
C THR A 470 12.22 14.55 -17.19
N THR A 471 12.80 15.54 -17.84
CA THR A 471 12.65 16.96 -17.47
C THR A 471 11.20 17.44 -17.57
N ILE A 472 10.43 16.93 -18.53
CA ILE A 472 9.00 17.23 -18.65
C ILE A 472 8.26 16.79 -17.38
N ARG A 473 8.46 15.56 -16.93
CA ARG A 473 7.83 15.03 -15.70
C ARG A 473 8.30 15.79 -14.46
N TYR A 474 9.58 16.15 -14.40
CA TYR A 474 10.11 16.96 -13.31
C TYR A 474 9.34 18.29 -13.18
N HIS A 475 9.12 19.01 -14.27
CA HIS A 475 8.38 20.26 -14.23
C HIS A 475 6.90 20.06 -13.88
N MET A 476 6.27 19.01 -14.38
CA MET A 476 4.88 18.68 -14.03
C MET A 476 4.70 18.43 -12.54
N MET A 477 5.66 17.77 -11.90
CA MET A 477 5.59 17.34 -10.49
C MET A 477 6.66 18.00 -9.62
N ALA A 478 7.05 19.24 -9.94
CA ALA A 478 8.14 19.95 -9.24
C ALA A 478 7.95 20.10 -7.73
N GLY A 479 6.70 20.04 -7.25
CA GLY A 479 6.36 20.04 -5.83
C GLY A 479 6.59 18.70 -5.12
N ASP A 480 6.75 17.59 -5.85
CA ASP A 480 6.83 16.23 -5.31
C ASP A 480 8.20 15.56 -5.57
N ILE A 481 9.02 16.08 -6.49
CA ILE A 481 10.26 15.46 -6.98
C ILE A 481 11.48 16.29 -6.57
N ASP A 482 12.53 15.63 -6.10
CA ASP A 482 13.76 16.26 -5.60
C ASP A 482 14.84 16.43 -6.69
N ILE A 483 15.05 15.42 -7.55
CA ILE A 483 16.14 15.39 -8.55
C ILE A 483 15.60 15.10 -9.94
N ASN A 484 16.10 15.85 -10.94
CA ASN A 484 15.82 15.65 -12.36
C ASN A 484 16.93 14.85 -13.05
N ALA A 485 16.76 13.52 -13.18
CA ALA A 485 17.68 12.69 -13.95
C ALA A 485 17.50 12.88 -15.47
N GLY A 486 16.38 13.43 -15.92
CA GLY A 486 16.10 13.72 -17.33
C GLY A 486 17.10 14.69 -17.98
N GLU A 487 17.81 15.50 -17.19
CA GLU A 487 18.91 16.34 -17.69
C GLU A 487 20.00 15.54 -18.45
N TYR A 488 20.15 14.24 -18.14
CA TYR A 488 21.01 13.36 -18.91
C TYR A 488 20.51 13.16 -20.36
N LEU A 489 19.20 12.99 -20.51
CA LEU A 489 18.57 12.89 -21.83
C LEU A 489 18.65 14.21 -22.60
N ASP A 490 18.69 15.32 -21.89
CA ASP A 490 18.83 16.68 -22.43
C ASP A 490 20.29 17.03 -22.78
N GLY A 491 21.25 16.10 -22.51
CA GLY A 491 22.66 16.23 -22.94
C GLY A 491 23.66 16.56 -21.84
N LYS A 492 23.26 16.61 -20.57
CA LYS A 492 24.17 16.70 -19.42
C LYS A 492 24.94 15.38 -19.24
N SER A 493 26.24 15.43 -18.94
CA SER A 493 26.97 14.17 -18.69
C SER A 493 26.53 13.52 -17.38
N MET A 494 26.59 12.18 -17.30
CA MET A 494 26.25 11.43 -16.10
C MET A 494 27.18 11.79 -14.93
N GLU A 495 28.46 12.06 -15.18
CA GLU A 495 29.45 12.47 -14.16
C GLU A 495 29.04 13.81 -13.52
N THR A 496 28.70 14.81 -14.33
CA THR A 496 28.24 16.12 -13.81
C THR A 496 26.94 15.99 -13.05
N LEU A 497 26.01 15.18 -13.55
CA LEU A 497 24.73 14.93 -12.89
C LEU A 497 24.91 14.19 -11.57
N THR A 498 25.80 13.20 -11.52
CA THR A 498 26.15 12.47 -10.29
C THR A 498 26.73 13.40 -9.24
N GLU A 499 27.69 14.26 -9.61
CA GLU A 499 28.31 15.18 -8.65
C GLU A 499 27.30 16.19 -8.07
N THR A 500 26.47 16.80 -8.92
CA THR A 500 25.44 17.75 -8.46
C THR A 500 24.39 17.06 -7.59
N SER A 501 24.00 15.84 -7.94
CA SER A 501 23.04 15.05 -7.16
C SER A 501 23.63 14.56 -5.84
N LEU A 502 24.92 14.20 -5.79
CA LEU A 502 25.59 13.80 -4.54
C LEU A 502 25.64 14.96 -3.54
N GLN A 503 25.88 16.19 -4.00
CA GLN A 503 25.81 17.38 -3.16
C GLN A 503 24.39 17.57 -2.58
N HIS A 504 23.35 17.32 -3.37
CA HIS A 504 21.97 17.37 -2.89
C HIS A 504 21.68 16.27 -1.86
N VAL A 505 22.15 15.04 -2.09
CA VAL A 505 22.05 13.91 -1.13
C VAL A 505 22.73 14.28 0.20
N ILE A 506 23.94 14.87 0.17
CA ILE A 506 24.67 15.33 1.36
C ILE A 506 23.91 16.44 2.10
N ALA A 507 23.28 17.38 1.38
CA ALA A 507 22.46 18.42 1.99
C ALA A 507 21.23 17.84 2.70
N ILE A 508 20.57 16.86 2.11
CA ILE A 508 19.43 16.14 2.73
C ILE A 508 19.91 15.32 3.94
N ALA A 509 21.05 14.62 3.85
CA ALA A 509 21.65 13.93 4.99
C ALA A 509 21.96 14.89 6.14
N SER A 510 22.33 16.14 5.82
CA SER A 510 22.63 17.21 6.77
C SER A 510 21.41 17.93 7.35
N GLY A 511 20.19 17.51 6.99
CA GLY A 511 18.94 18.01 7.59
C GLY A 511 18.04 18.80 6.65
N GLN A 512 18.42 19.04 5.39
CA GLN A 512 17.47 19.56 4.40
C GLN A 512 16.34 18.56 4.23
N ARG A 513 15.08 19.02 4.19
CA ARG A 513 13.91 18.16 4.02
C ARG A 513 13.67 17.84 2.54
N THR A 514 13.35 16.57 2.24
CA THR A 514 12.86 16.16 0.92
C THR A 514 11.47 16.76 0.64
N LYS A 515 11.05 16.74 -0.62
CA LYS A 515 9.70 17.17 -0.99
C LYS A 515 8.61 16.32 -0.32
N GLY A 516 8.85 15.01 -0.17
CA GLY A 516 7.94 14.11 0.53
C GLY A 516 7.77 14.45 2.00
N GLU A 517 8.87 14.75 2.71
CA GLU A 517 8.82 15.21 4.10
C GLU A 517 8.08 16.55 4.25
N GLN A 518 8.31 17.50 3.32
CA GLN A 518 7.64 18.80 3.33
C GLN A 518 6.13 18.68 3.12
N ARG A 519 5.67 17.68 2.36
CA ARG A 519 4.25 17.45 2.05
C ARG A 519 3.58 16.41 2.94
N ASN A 520 4.28 15.86 3.94
CA ASN A 520 3.76 14.79 4.81
C ASN A 520 3.20 13.59 4.03
N GLN A 521 3.91 13.17 2.99
CA GLN A 521 3.56 11.99 2.18
C GLN A 521 4.11 10.69 2.81
N ASN A 522 4.15 10.65 4.13
CA ASN A 522 4.75 9.57 4.91
C ASN A 522 3.82 8.36 4.97
N ILE A 523 4.35 7.21 4.60
CA ILE A 523 3.68 5.91 4.72
C ILE A 523 4.73 4.81 4.82
N ASP A 524 4.54 3.88 5.73
CA ASP A 524 5.32 2.66 5.86
C ASP A 524 4.37 1.47 5.89
N LEU A 525 4.74 0.36 5.27
CA LEU A 525 3.99 -0.88 5.27
C LEU A 525 4.93 -2.03 5.64
N LEU A 526 4.53 -2.84 6.61
CA LEU A 526 5.23 -4.07 6.94
C LEU A 526 4.99 -5.13 5.85
N TRP A 527 5.99 -5.93 5.55
CA TRP A 527 5.78 -7.10 4.70
C TRP A 527 5.14 -8.22 5.52
N ARG A 528 3.90 -8.53 5.22
CA ARG A 528 2.99 -9.32 6.03
C ARG A 528 2.47 -10.59 5.41
N ARG A 529 2.92 -10.94 4.26
CA ARG A 529 2.31 -12.08 3.59
C ARG A 529 2.81 -13.34 4.21
N LYS A 530 1.87 -14.23 4.54
CA LYS A 530 2.20 -15.58 4.96
C LYS A 530 3.15 -16.16 3.94
N PHE A 531 4.37 -16.28 4.34
CA PHE A 531 5.39 -16.93 3.58
C PHE A 531 5.36 -18.38 4.02
N PHE A 532 4.64 -19.23 3.28
CA PHE A 532 4.62 -20.65 3.59
C PHE A 532 5.93 -21.27 3.12
N ARG A 533 6.65 -21.97 4.01
CA ARG A 533 7.74 -22.87 3.61
C ARG A 533 7.22 -24.16 2.98
N THR A 534 5.96 -24.49 3.25
CA THR A 534 5.26 -25.66 2.73
C THR A 534 4.01 -25.21 2.00
N GLN A 535 3.62 -25.96 0.97
CA GLN A 535 2.39 -25.69 0.25
C GLN A 535 1.20 -25.68 1.23
N PRO A 536 0.31 -24.65 1.19
CA PRO A 536 -0.88 -24.64 2.03
C PRO A 536 -1.78 -25.83 1.76
N GLU A 537 -2.36 -26.43 2.81
CA GLU A 537 -3.27 -27.57 2.70
C GLU A 537 -4.59 -27.23 2.00
N VAL A 538 -4.96 -25.93 1.96
CA VAL A 538 -6.19 -25.45 1.32
C VAL A 538 -5.82 -24.82 -0.02
N GLU A 539 -6.41 -25.33 -1.10
CA GLU A 539 -6.36 -24.65 -2.39
C GLU A 539 -7.01 -23.26 -2.25
N VAL A 540 -6.18 -22.24 -2.38
CA VAL A 540 -6.58 -20.85 -2.19
C VAL A 540 -7.70 -20.45 -3.15
N ASP A 541 -7.77 -21.05 -4.34
CA ASP A 541 -8.82 -20.84 -5.34
C ASP A 541 -10.18 -21.43 -4.95
N SER A 542 -10.24 -22.26 -3.89
CA SER A 542 -11.49 -22.84 -3.39
C SER A 542 -12.32 -21.93 -2.48
N ILE A 543 -11.77 -20.76 -2.06
CA ILE A 543 -12.52 -19.83 -1.19
C ILE A 543 -13.51 -19.05 -2.05
N PRO A 544 -14.82 -19.17 -1.82
CA PRO A 544 -15.81 -18.44 -2.61
C PRO A 544 -15.65 -16.92 -2.45
N THR A 545 -15.64 -16.20 -3.55
CA THR A 545 -15.60 -14.73 -3.59
C THR A 545 -16.98 -14.10 -3.52
N ARG A 546 -18.03 -14.91 -3.68
CA ARG A 546 -19.43 -14.53 -3.55
C ARG A 546 -20.24 -15.73 -3.07
N PHE A 547 -21.22 -15.47 -2.23
CA PHE A 547 -22.23 -16.43 -1.80
C PHE A 547 -23.60 -16.06 -2.38
N ASP A 548 -24.57 -16.95 -2.17
CA ASP A 548 -25.94 -16.83 -2.70
C ASP A 548 -26.72 -15.61 -2.20
N GLY A 549 -26.27 -14.99 -1.11
CA GLY A 549 -26.92 -13.83 -0.49
C GLY A 549 -28.26 -14.17 0.20
N HIS A 550 -28.65 -15.45 0.27
CA HIS A 550 -29.90 -15.84 0.90
C HIS A 550 -29.82 -15.73 2.43
N ALA A 551 -30.81 -15.07 3.00
CA ALA A 551 -30.96 -14.97 4.45
C ALA A 551 -31.13 -16.37 5.08
N ARG A 552 -30.47 -16.58 6.22
CA ARG A 552 -30.65 -17.80 7.03
C ARG A 552 -31.94 -17.69 7.83
N GLY A 553 -32.58 -18.81 8.09
CA GLY A 553 -33.77 -18.86 8.94
C GLY A 553 -33.44 -18.39 10.37
N CYS A 554 -34.42 -17.79 11.04
CA CYS A 554 -34.32 -17.43 12.46
C CYS A 554 -35.62 -17.78 13.17
N GLN A 555 -35.52 -18.33 14.38
CA GLN A 555 -36.72 -18.61 15.18
C GLN A 555 -37.42 -17.27 15.57
N PRO A 556 -38.76 -17.24 15.64
CA PRO A 556 -39.47 -16.03 16.04
C PRO A 556 -39.05 -15.61 17.46
N PRO A 557 -39.10 -14.30 17.79
CA PRO A 557 -38.79 -13.80 19.12
C PRO A 557 -39.79 -14.32 20.15
N GLN A 558 -39.36 -14.35 21.42
CA GLN A 558 -40.22 -14.74 22.55
C GLN A 558 -41.02 -13.54 23.12
N SER A 559 -40.57 -12.33 22.74
CA SER A 559 -41.22 -11.06 23.19
C SER A 559 -41.88 -10.32 22.03
N ALA A 560 -42.63 -9.24 22.38
CA ALA A 560 -43.23 -8.38 21.37
C ALA A 560 -42.23 -7.73 20.41
N PRO A 561 -42.63 -7.41 19.18
CA PRO A 561 -41.72 -6.72 18.22
C PRO A 561 -41.18 -5.41 18.81
N LEU A 562 -39.90 -5.17 18.52
CA LEU A 562 -39.22 -3.94 18.98
C LEU A 562 -39.78 -2.71 18.26
N ASP A 563 -40.16 -1.67 18.99
CA ASP A 563 -40.51 -0.36 18.42
C ASP A 563 -39.21 0.44 18.17
N LEU A 564 -38.51 0.12 17.11
CA LEU A 564 -37.33 0.86 16.65
C LEU A 564 -37.72 1.85 15.55
N ARG A 565 -37.84 3.13 15.92
CA ARG A 565 -38.08 4.24 14.98
C ARG A 565 -36.93 5.25 15.11
N PHE A 566 -36.38 5.70 14.00
CA PHE A 566 -35.29 6.69 13.97
C PHE A 566 -35.58 7.79 12.96
N ASP A 567 -35.05 8.98 13.21
CA ASP A 567 -35.09 10.07 12.25
C ASP A 567 -34.09 9.75 11.14
N GLY A 568 -34.58 9.68 9.93
CA GLY A 568 -33.81 9.33 8.75
C GLY A 568 -34.11 10.26 7.58
N ARG A 569 -33.64 9.90 6.43
CA ARG A 569 -33.82 10.62 5.17
C ARG A 569 -34.32 9.67 4.07
N GLN A 570 -35.34 10.12 3.34
CA GLN A 570 -35.88 9.41 2.18
C GLN A 570 -34.98 9.66 0.98
N THR A 571 -34.41 8.61 0.45
CA THR A 571 -33.57 8.60 -0.75
C THR A 571 -34.17 7.74 -1.85
N ALA A 572 -33.56 7.72 -3.03
CA ALA A 572 -33.93 6.79 -4.10
C ALA A 572 -33.66 5.30 -3.72
N ARG A 573 -32.87 5.05 -2.69
CA ARG A 573 -32.49 3.71 -2.20
C ARG A 573 -33.30 3.26 -0.98
N GLY A 574 -34.32 4.03 -0.58
CA GLY A 574 -35.14 3.80 0.61
C GLY A 574 -34.88 4.80 1.73
N ILE A 575 -35.34 4.48 2.95
CA ILE A 575 -35.09 5.31 4.12
C ILE A 575 -33.73 4.91 4.72
N LEU A 576 -32.86 5.89 4.88
CA LEU A 576 -31.49 5.71 5.39
C LEU A 576 -31.30 6.53 6.68
N PRO A 577 -30.31 6.15 7.51
CA PRO A 577 -29.88 6.96 8.63
C PRO A 577 -29.52 8.40 8.24
N GLN A 578 -29.47 9.29 9.22
CA GLN A 578 -29.26 10.72 9.00
C GLN A 578 -27.86 11.07 8.45
N GLU A 579 -26.84 10.31 8.82
CA GLU A 579 -25.45 10.57 8.41
C GLU A 579 -25.26 10.42 6.90
N THR A 580 -24.59 11.39 6.27
CA THR A 580 -24.16 11.37 4.86
C THR A 580 -22.63 11.49 4.75
N VAL A 581 -22.02 10.79 3.83
CA VAL A 581 -20.56 10.75 3.69
C VAL A 581 -20.14 11.04 2.25
N GLY A 582 -19.18 11.97 2.09
CA GLY A 582 -18.35 12.05 0.89
C GLY A 582 -17.19 11.06 1.06
N LEU A 583 -17.04 10.12 0.13
CA LEU A 583 -16.03 9.05 0.26
C LEU A 583 -14.90 9.22 -0.75
N ILE A 584 -13.67 9.15 -0.27
CA ILE A 584 -12.46 9.09 -1.10
C ILE A 584 -11.86 7.69 -0.93
N ILE A 585 -11.70 6.97 -2.04
CA ILE A 585 -11.10 5.63 -2.06
C ILE A 585 -9.74 5.71 -2.76
N PRO A 586 -8.62 5.69 -2.02
CA PRO A 586 -7.31 5.48 -2.62
C PRO A 586 -7.25 4.06 -3.19
N THR A 587 -6.91 3.91 -4.48
CA THR A 587 -6.84 2.60 -5.14
C THR A 587 -5.58 1.81 -4.76
N VAL A 588 -4.60 2.48 -4.15
CA VAL A 588 -3.33 1.92 -3.72
C VAL A 588 -2.79 2.69 -2.50
N GLY A 589 -1.96 2.05 -1.68
CA GLY A 589 -1.35 2.70 -0.50
C GLY A 589 -0.60 3.99 -0.84
N CYS A 590 0.04 4.07 -2.01
CA CYS A 590 0.76 5.28 -2.46
C CYS A 590 -0.11 6.54 -2.61
N SER A 591 -1.43 6.41 -2.80
CA SER A 591 -2.36 7.53 -2.89
C SER A 591 -3.03 7.88 -1.55
N LEU A 592 -2.77 7.09 -0.47
CA LEU A 592 -3.47 7.24 0.82
C LEU A 592 -3.23 8.60 1.47
N ALA A 593 -1.98 9.06 1.56
CA ALA A 593 -1.66 10.34 2.19
C ALA A 593 -2.31 11.53 1.45
N THR A 594 -2.36 11.47 0.12
CA THR A 594 -3.05 12.48 -0.70
C THR A 594 -4.56 12.43 -0.47
N ALA A 595 -5.16 11.24 -0.35
CA ALA A 595 -6.59 11.07 -0.05
C ALA A 595 -6.95 11.66 1.33
N GLN A 596 -6.13 11.43 2.34
CA GLN A 596 -6.30 12.00 3.68
C GLN A 596 -6.23 13.52 3.66
N GLN A 597 -5.24 14.10 2.99
CA GLN A 597 -5.13 15.56 2.83
C GLN A 597 -6.34 16.15 2.09
N ALA A 598 -6.88 15.46 1.07
CA ALA A 598 -8.09 15.89 0.39
C ALA A 598 -9.32 15.86 1.30
N ALA A 599 -9.49 14.79 2.08
CA ALA A 599 -10.59 14.69 3.06
C ALA A 599 -10.48 15.78 4.12
N ASP A 600 -9.29 16.07 4.63
CA ASP A 600 -9.06 17.13 5.62
C ASP A 600 -9.46 18.51 5.07
N ARG A 601 -9.05 18.86 3.85
CA ARG A 601 -9.47 20.12 3.18
C ARG A 601 -10.98 20.20 3.03
N LEU A 602 -11.62 19.14 2.56
CA LEU A 602 -13.06 19.06 2.35
C LEU A 602 -13.86 19.12 3.65
N ASN A 603 -13.34 18.55 4.74
CA ASN A 603 -13.96 18.59 6.06
C ASN A 603 -14.02 20.00 6.68
N HIS A 604 -13.16 20.92 6.24
CA HIS A 604 -13.23 22.34 6.60
C HIS A 604 -14.04 23.17 5.57
N GLY A 605 -14.58 22.53 4.54
CA GLY A 605 -15.23 23.17 3.41
C GLY A 605 -16.73 23.45 3.60
N ARG A 606 -17.30 24.08 2.57
CA ARG A 606 -18.72 24.57 2.55
C ARG A 606 -19.77 23.47 2.69
N TRP A 607 -19.48 22.23 2.28
CA TRP A 607 -20.45 21.14 2.27
C TRP A 607 -20.75 20.60 3.68
N ILE A 608 -19.76 20.66 4.56
CA ILE A 608 -19.92 20.36 5.98
C ILE A 608 -20.71 21.49 6.65
N GLN A 609 -20.32 22.75 6.39
CA GLN A 609 -20.98 23.93 6.98
C GLN A 609 -22.46 24.04 6.58
N SER A 610 -22.82 23.61 5.38
CA SER A 610 -24.20 23.59 4.88
C SER A 610 -25.02 22.40 5.38
N GLY A 611 -24.41 21.41 6.03
CA GLY A 611 -25.05 20.16 6.44
C GLY A 611 -25.38 19.21 5.28
N ARG A 612 -24.90 19.49 4.07
CA ARG A 612 -25.14 18.65 2.89
C ARG A 612 -24.44 17.29 3.00
N VAL A 613 -23.24 17.27 3.58
CA VAL A 613 -22.46 16.09 3.90
C VAL A 613 -22.08 16.19 5.38
N SER A 614 -22.25 15.12 6.13
CA SER A 614 -21.89 15.07 7.56
C SER A 614 -20.37 15.09 7.73
N ARG A 615 -19.63 14.42 6.83
CA ARG A 615 -18.17 14.39 6.79
C ARG A 615 -17.65 13.82 5.49
N PHE A 616 -16.38 14.11 5.19
CA PHE A 616 -15.61 13.38 4.18
C PHE A 616 -14.75 12.33 4.89
N ALA A 617 -14.73 11.13 4.35
CA ALA A 617 -13.99 10.00 4.90
C ALA A 617 -13.08 9.38 3.84
N VAL A 618 -11.99 8.79 4.28
CA VAL A 618 -11.09 7.99 3.45
C VAL A 618 -11.24 6.53 3.83
N LEU A 619 -11.43 5.66 2.86
CA LEU A 619 -11.30 4.23 3.06
C LEU A 619 -9.83 3.87 2.86
N ALA A 620 -9.05 3.80 3.93
CA ALA A 620 -7.62 3.58 3.84
C ALA A 620 -7.30 2.29 3.06
N ASN A 621 -6.51 2.44 2.00
CA ASN A 621 -5.94 1.31 1.29
C ASN A 621 -4.59 0.97 1.94
N THR A 622 -4.50 -0.21 2.52
CA THR A 622 -3.31 -0.69 3.25
C THR A 622 -2.41 -1.56 2.37
N GLU A 623 -2.68 -1.61 1.06
CA GLU A 623 -1.96 -2.47 0.14
C GLU A 623 -1.06 -1.69 -0.83
N GLY A 624 0.06 -2.31 -1.21
CA GLY A 624 0.99 -1.77 -2.21
C GLY A 624 0.52 -2.01 -3.65
N CYS A 625 1.31 -1.53 -4.62
CA CYS A 625 0.96 -1.56 -6.04
C CYS A 625 1.02 -2.94 -6.70
N GLY A 626 1.83 -3.85 -6.19
CA GLY A 626 2.02 -5.21 -6.73
C GLY A 626 1.05 -6.26 -6.21
N VAL A 627 -0.08 -5.87 -5.62
CA VAL A 627 -1.04 -6.82 -5.06
C VAL A 627 -1.91 -7.39 -6.16
N THR A 628 -1.70 -8.64 -6.50
CA THR A 628 -2.65 -9.42 -7.31
C THR A 628 -3.71 -10.00 -6.38
N THR A 629 -4.57 -9.15 -5.86
CA THR A 629 -5.75 -9.63 -5.15
C THR A 629 -6.92 -9.57 -6.11
N GLY A 630 -7.53 -10.70 -6.26
CA GLY A 630 -8.67 -10.85 -7.12
C GLY A 630 -9.92 -10.12 -6.62
N ALA A 631 -11.03 -10.82 -6.72
CA ALA A 631 -12.37 -10.34 -6.45
C ALA A 631 -12.58 -9.72 -5.06
N GLU A 632 -11.82 -10.11 -4.04
CA GLU A 632 -12.05 -9.63 -2.67
C GLU A 632 -11.77 -8.12 -2.50
N VAL A 633 -10.63 -7.62 -3.00
CA VAL A 633 -10.32 -6.18 -2.91
C VAL A 633 -11.28 -5.39 -3.77
N LEU A 634 -11.62 -5.90 -4.94
CA LEU A 634 -12.55 -5.24 -5.83
C LEU A 634 -13.96 -5.18 -5.22
N ASN A 635 -14.46 -6.31 -4.69
CA ASN A 635 -15.74 -6.37 -3.96
C ASN A 635 -15.74 -5.38 -2.79
N PHE A 636 -14.65 -5.35 -2.01
CA PHE A 636 -14.48 -4.41 -0.92
C PHE A 636 -14.59 -2.95 -1.42
N LEU A 637 -13.82 -2.55 -2.42
CA LEU A 637 -13.84 -1.18 -2.96
C LEU A 637 -15.23 -0.80 -3.50
N LEU A 638 -15.87 -1.70 -4.27
CA LEU A 638 -17.17 -1.45 -4.88
C LEU A 638 -18.31 -1.43 -3.86
N SER A 639 -18.26 -2.29 -2.84
CA SER A 639 -19.26 -2.29 -1.77
C SER A 639 -19.28 -0.98 -1.00
N TYR A 640 -18.10 -0.43 -0.69
CA TYR A 640 -18.02 0.89 -0.05
C TYR A 640 -18.40 2.03 -1.00
N ALA A 641 -17.97 1.98 -2.26
CA ALA A 641 -18.34 3.00 -3.25
C ALA A 641 -19.85 3.10 -3.47
N THR A 642 -20.57 1.97 -3.32
CA THR A 642 -22.04 1.88 -3.48
C THR A 642 -22.78 1.88 -2.15
N HIS A 643 -22.10 2.02 -1.01
CA HIS A 643 -22.74 2.04 0.30
C HIS A 643 -23.81 3.14 0.38
N PRO A 644 -25.03 2.85 0.88
CA PRO A 644 -26.13 3.81 0.87
C PRO A 644 -25.87 5.14 1.58
N LYS A 645 -25.02 5.18 2.62
CA LYS A 645 -24.61 6.44 3.28
C LYS A 645 -23.72 7.33 2.42
N VAL A 646 -23.13 6.79 1.35
CA VAL A 646 -22.20 7.51 0.49
C VAL A 646 -22.98 8.35 -0.52
N GLU A 647 -22.91 9.66 -0.36
CA GLU A 647 -23.55 10.65 -1.22
C GLU A 647 -22.77 10.85 -2.52
N ALA A 648 -21.46 10.82 -2.41
CA ALA A 648 -20.56 10.93 -3.55
C ALA A 648 -19.27 10.14 -3.26
N CYS A 649 -18.76 9.39 -4.23
CA CYS A 649 -17.55 8.61 -4.11
C CYS A 649 -16.56 8.93 -5.23
N LEU A 650 -15.29 9.10 -4.87
CA LEU A 650 -14.18 9.36 -5.76
C LEU A 650 -13.08 8.32 -5.54
N PHE A 651 -12.61 7.70 -6.62
CA PHE A 651 -11.41 6.87 -6.64
C PHE A 651 -10.19 7.74 -6.94
N LEU A 652 -9.22 7.73 -6.02
CA LEU A 652 -7.95 8.44 -6.16
C LEU A 652 -6.84 7.43 -6.43
N SER A 653 -6.33 7.43 -7.66
CA SER A 653 -5.28 6.52 -8.11
C SER A 653 -3.90 7.20 -8.07
N LEU A 654 -2.85 6.38 -8.00
CA LEU A 654 -1.50 6.86 -8.33
C LEU A 654 -1.33 6.92 -9.86
N GLY A 655 -1.64 5.84 -10.57
CA GLY A 655 -1.59 5.71 -12.03
C GLY A 655 -0.72 4.56 -12.54
N CYS A 656 -0.13 3.73 -11.65
CA CYS A 656 0.70 2.58 -12.01
C CYS A 656 0.34 1.30 -11.25
N GLU A 657 -0.71 1.30 -10.47
CA GLU A 657 -1.19 0.16 -9.70
C GLU A 657 -1.75 -0.96 -10.58
N MET A 658 -1.72 -2.20 -10.08
CA MET A 658 -2.28 -3.37 -10.77
C MET A 658 -3.83 -3.30 -10.86
N VAL A 659 -4.48 -2.88 -9.77
CA VAL A 659 -5.92 -2.62 -9.74
C VAL A 659 -6.16 -1.19 -10.26
N SER A 660 -5.93 -1.00 -11.56
CA SER A 660 -5.99 0.30 -12.21
C SER A 660 -7.43 0.83 -12.33
N PRO A 661 -7.62 2.15 -12.51
CA PRO A 661 -8.94 2.71 -12.80
C PRO A 661 -9.63 2.09 -14.01
N SER A 662 -8.89 1.75 -15.08
CA SER A 662 -9.42 1.05 -16.25
C SER A 662 -9.95 -0.32 -15.87
N PHE A 663 -9.18 -1.08 -15.10
CA PHE A 663 -9.59 -2.40 -14.59
C PHE A 663 -10.86 -2.33 -13.73
N ILE A 664 -10.94 -1.37 -12.78
CA ILE A 664 -12.13 -1.19 -11.95
C ILE A 664 -13.37 -0.81 -12.82
N LYS A 665 -13.20 0.10 -13.79
CA LYS A 665 -14.28 0.52 -14.70
C LYS A 665 -14.79 -0.63 -15.56
N SER A 666 -13.90 -1.43 -16.14
CA SER A 666 -14.27 -2.61 -16.95
C SER A 666 -15.01 -3.64 -16.10
N THR A 667 -14.57 -3.86 -14.86
CA THR A 667 -15.30 -4.73 -13.93
C THR A 667 -16.70 -4.18 -13.60
N MET A 668 -16.84 -2.88 -13.36
CA MET A 668 -18.15 -2.25 -13.15
C MET A 668 -19.10 -2.45 -14.34
N ARG A 669 -18.59 -2.50 -15.57
CA ARG A 669 -19.36 -2.77 -16.78
C ARG A 669 -19.68 -4.26 -16.99
N GLY A 670 -19.04 -5.16 -16.22
CA GLY A 670 -19.15 -6.61 -16.38
C GLY A 670 -18.41 -7.15 -17.61
N GLU A 671 -17.32 -6.47 -18.02
CA GLU A 671 -16.46 -6.90 -19.13
C GLU A 671 -15.53 -8.02 -18.66
N ASP A 672 -15.26 -8.98 -19.55
CA ASP A 672 -14.32 -10.07 -19.26
C ASP A 672 -12.88 -9.55 -19.41
N MET A 673 -12.15 -9.49 -18.30
CA MET A 673 -10.76 -9.04 -18.24
C MET A 673 -9.75 -10.19 -18.20
N GLY A 674 -10.20 -11.41 -18.54
CA GLY A 674 -9.36 -12.61 -18.51
C GLY A 674 -9.07 -13.15 -17.10
N PHE A 675 -9.85 -12.72 -16.11
CA PHE A 675 -9.84 -13.21 -14.74
C PHE A 675 -11.22 -13.78 -14.39
N PRO A 676 -11.47 -15.09 -14.61
CA PRO A 676 -12.81 -15.69 -14.47
C PRO A 676 -13.47 -15.45 -13.11
N GLU A 677 -12.67 -15.42 -12.05
CA GLU A 677 -13.12 -15.23 -10.67
C GLU A 677 -13.66 -13.80 -10.44
N ILE A 678 -13.01 -12.81 -11.05
CA ILE A 678 -13.41 -11.40 -10.99
C ILE A 678 -14.64 -11.17 -11.84
N THR A 679 -14.69 -11.79 -13.01
CA THR A 679 -15.82 -11.71 -13.93
C THR A 679 -17.09 -12.27 -13.28
N ALA A 680 -17.01 -13.37 -12.52
CA ALA A 680 -18.14 -13.93 -11.79
C ALA A 680 -18.67 -12.99 -10.68
N ALA A 681 -17.79 -12.28 -9.99
CA ALA A 681 -18.16 -11.29 -8.97
C ALA A 681 -18.79 -10.02 -9.60
N ALA A 682 -18.27 -9.60 -10.74
CA ALA A 682 -18.72 -8.40 -11.46
C ALA A 682 -20.07 -8.55 -12.16
N HIS A 683 -20.43 -9.74 -12.61
CA HIS A 683 -21.68 -9.97 -13.35
C HIS A 683 -22.95 -9.71 -12.54
N ALA A 684 -22.86 -9.56 -11.23
CA ALA A 684 -24.04 -9.40 -10.37
C ALA A 684 -24.60 -7.97 -10.32
N SER A 685 -23.81 -6.94 -10.60
CA SER A 685 -24.33 -5.55 -10.61
C SER A 685 -23.54 -4.72 -11.62
N LYS A 686 -24.13 -4.50 -12.80
CA LYS A 686 -23.60 -3.52 -13.76
C LYS A 686 -23.71 -2.12 -13.15
N LEU A 687 -22.57 -1.55 -12.76
CA LEU A 687 -22.46 -0.19 -12.26
C LEU A 687 -22.03 0.73 -13.41
N ASP A 688 -22.58 1.93 -13.43
CA ASP A 688 -22.13 2.98 -14.35
C ASP A 688 -20.91 3.68 -13.76
N PRO A 689 -19.69 3.53 -14.34
CA PRO A 689 -18.49 4.23 -13.87
C PRO A 689 -18.63 5.77 -13.86
N GLY A 690 -19.53 6.34 -14.67
CA GLY A 690 -19.81 7.77 -14.74
C GLY A 690 -20.43 8.35 -13.45
N GLN A 691 -20.91 7.50 -12.54
CA GLN A 691 -21.43 7.93 -11.24
C GLN A 691 -20.32 8.29 -10.24
N PHE A 692 -19.09 7.87 -10.49
CA PHE A 692 -17.94 8.00 -9.59
C PHE A 692 -16.93 9.02 -10.11
N GLY A 693 -16.14 9.60 -9.20
CA GLY A 693 -14.98 10.41 -9.55
C GLY A 693 -13.75 9.54 -9.83
N TRP A 694 -12.92 9.96 -10.77
CA TRP A 694 -11.69 9.29 -11.14
C TRP A 694 -10.59 10.32 -11.29
N ILE A 695 -9.60 10.31 -10.39
CA ILE A 695 -8.47 11.22 -10.40
C ILE A 695 -7.19 10.41 -10.21
N SER A 696 -6.20 10.67 -11.06
CA SER A 696 -4.87 10.10 -10.96
C SER A 696 -3.88 11.19 -10.57
N ILE A 697 -3.04 10.92 -9.56
CA ILE A 697 -2.00 11.86 -9.11
C ILE A 697 -0.99 12.11 -10.24
N GLN A 698 -0.59 11.05 -10.96
CA GLN A 698 0.38 11.15 -12.05
C GLN A 698 -0.15 11.93 -13.26
N GLU A 699 -1.41 11.71 -13.63
CA GLU A 699 -2.03 12.37 -14.77
C GLU A 699 -2.43 13.81 -14.45
N SER A 700 -2.78 14.09 -13.20
CA SER A 700 -3.05 15.45 -12.72
C SER A 700 -1.81 16.34 -12.69
N GLY A 701 -0.61 15.76 -12.74
CA GLY A 701 0.65 16.52 -12.62
C GLY A 701 1.11 16.73 -11.17
N GLY A 702 0.82 15.77 -10.28
CA GLY A 702 1.30 15.76 -8.90
C GLY A 702 0.23 15.99 -7.85
N THR A 703 0.68 15.95 -6.60
CA THR A 703 -0.19 15.95 -5.40
C THR A 703 -1.12 17.16 -5.35
N GLU A 704 -0.60 18.39 -5.53
CA GLU A 704 -1.41 19.60 -5.37
C GLU A 704 -2.51 19.72 -6.42
N HIS A 705 -2.21 19.36 -7.66
CA HIS A 705 -3.20 19.35 -8.73
C HIS A 705 -4.27 18.28 -8.49
N ALA A 706 -3.88 17.09 -8.00
CA ALA A 706 -4.82 16.03 -7.65
C ALA A 706 -5.75 16.45 -6.49
N LEU A 707 -5.23 17.15 -5.47
CA LEU A 707 -6.02 17.72 -4.38
C LEU A 707 -7.05 18.73 -4.92
N SER A 708 -6.62 19.68 -5.72
CA SER A 708 -7.51 20.69 -6.33
C SER A 708 -8.57 20.07 -7.24
N ALA A 709 -8.20 19.05 -8.03
CA ALA A 709 -9.13 18.31 -8.88
C ALA A 709 -10.17 17.53 -8.07
N THR A 710 -9.75 16.95 -6.94
CA THR A 710 -10.65 16.24 -6.01
C THR A 710 -11.68 17.19 -5.39
N GLU A 711 -11.25 18.35 -4.89
CA GLU A 711 -12.14 19.38 -4.37
C GLU A 711 -13.15 19.84 -5.41
N ALA A 712 -12.67 20.15 -6.62
CA ALA A 712 -13.51 20.60 -7.74
C ALA A 712 -14.55 19.54 -8.17
N TRP A 713 -14.16 18.25 -8.17
CA TRP A 713 -15.08 17.17 -8.50
C TRP A 713 -16.22 17.05 -7.47
N PHE A 714 -15.90 17.06 -6.16
CA PHE A 714 -16.90 17.01 -5.11
C PHE A 714 -17.81 18.24 -5.17
N ASP A 715 -17.26 19.42 -5.44
CA ASP A 715 -18.03 20.64 -5.61
C ASP A 715 -19.07 20.54 -6.72
N GLN A 716 -18.67 20.03 -7.88
CA GLN A 716 -19.58 19.84 -9.01
C GLN A 716 -20.62 18.72 -8.75
N ARG A 717 -20.20 17.64 -8.12
CA ARG A 717 -21.06 16.47 -7.87
C ARG A 717 -22.13 16.78 -6.84
N LEU A 718 -21.75 17.35 -5.71
CA LEU A 718 -22.67 17.65 -4.60
C LEU A 718 -23.61 18.80 -4.91
N ALA A 719 -23.21 19.75 -5.76
CA ALA A 719 -24.10 20.81 -6.22
C ALA A 719 -25.28 20.28 -7.07
N LYS A 720 -25.11 19.17 -7.76
CA LYS A 720 -26.14 18.54 -8.61
C LYS A 720 -26.94 17.45 -7.93
N ALA A 721 -26.50 16.99 -6.76
CA ALA A 721 -27.16 15.90 -6.05
C ALA A 721 -28.54 16.35 -5.51
N PRO A 722 -29.60 15.52 -5.62
CA PRO A 722 -30.93 15.84 -5.10
C PRO A 722 -30.88 16.02 -3.59
N THR A 723 -31.79 16.80 -3.05
CA THR A 723 -31.95 16.97 -1.60
C THR A 723 -32.90 15.91 -1.07
N ASP A 724 -32.43 15.11 -0.11
CA ASP A 724 -33.24 14.12 0.57
C ASP A 724 -34.31 14.78 1.44
N ARG A 725 -35.42 14.10 1.67
CA ARG A 725 -36.51 14.54 2.52
C ARG A 725 -36.40 13.85 3.88
N PRO A 726 -36.75 14.56 4.98
CA PRO A 726 -36.89 13.91 6.28
C PRO A 726 -37.88 12.75 6.22
N ALA A 727 -37.54 11.64 6.87
CA ALA A 727 -38.38 10.43 6.95
C ALA A 727 -38.18 9.76 8.30
N THR A 728 -39.13 8.88 8.66
CA THR A 728 -38.99 8.03 9.85
C THR A 728 -38.66 6.62 9.38
N GLY A 729 -37.46 6.14 9.74
CA GLY A 729 -37.02 4.76 9.51
C GLY A 729 -37.52 3.83 10.61
N THR A 730 -37.60 2.56 10.30
CA THR A 730 -38.05 1.47 11.19
C THR A 730 -37.02 0.36 11.21
N ALA A 731 -37.28 -0.73 11.93
CA ALA A 731 -36.44 -1.91 11.91
C ALA A 731 -36.28 -2.48 10.50
N ALA A 732 -37.28 -2.34 9.61
CA ALA A 732 -37.21 -2.83 8.23
C ALA A 732 -36.17 -2.10 7.36
N ASP A 733 -35.82 -0.89 7.74
CA ASP A 733 -34.83 -0.05 7.04
C ASP A 733 -33.41 -0.22 7.62
N LEU A 734 -33.24 -1.07 8.66
CA LEU A 734 -31.96 -1.25 9.37
C LEU A 734 -31.17 -2.44 8.85
N ARG A 735 -29.89 -2.19 8.58
CA ARG A 735 -28.87 -3.21 8.35
C ARG A 735 -27.84 -3.13 9.48
N LEU A 736 -27.85 -4.16 10.35
CA LEU A 736 -27.08 -4.22 11.59
C LEU A 736 -25.93 -5.21 11.46
N GLY A 737 -24.70 -4.78 11.75
CA GLY A 737 -23.56 -5.65 12.01
C GLY A 737 -23.49 -6.02 13.49
N LEU A 738 -23.22 -7.28 13.80
CA LEU A 738 -23.04 -7.73 15.17
C LEU A 738 -21.73 -8.47 15.34
N LEU A 739 -20.94 -8.03 16.32
CA LEU A 739 -19.70 -8.68 16.74
C LEU A 739 -19.77 -9.00 18.24
N VAL A 740 -19.22 -10.15 18.62
CA VAL A 740 -19.05 -10.55 20.01
C VAL A 740 -17.58 -10.79 20.25
N THR A 741 -16.98 -10.08 21.19
CA THR A 741 -15.55 -10.14 21.48
C THR A 741 -15.26 -10.53 22.93
N GLY A 742 -14.42 -11.55 23.11
CA GLY A 742 -14.11 -12.13 24.41
C GLY A 742 -15.24 -12.99 24.99
N PRO A 743 -15.06 -13.49 26.22
CA PRO A 743 -16.09 -14.27 26.91
C PRO A 743 -17.26 -13.35 27.32
N ILE A 744 -18.48 -13.80 27.09
CA ILE A 744 -19.71 -13.06 27.41
C ILE A 744 -20.60 -13.88 28.32
N ALA A 745 -21.22 -13.25 29.32
CA ALA A 745 -22.19 -13.89 30.21
C ALA A 745 -23.42 -14.39 29.42
N ALA A 746 -23.96 -15.54 29.84
CA ALA A 746 -25.06 -16.21 29.13
C ALA A 746 -26.33 -15.34 29.01
N ASN A 747 -26.67 -14.54 30.02
CA ASN A 747 -27.81 -13.64 30.03
C ASN A 747 -27.62 -12.46 29.03
N ALA A 748 -26.41 -11.88 28.95
CA ALA A 748 -26.09 -10.85 27.96
C ALA A 748 -26.21 -11.40 26.54
N LEU A 749 -25.67 -12.58 26.31
CA LEU A 749 -25.78 -13.25 25.02
C LEU A 749 -27.24 -13.55 24.65
N HIS A 750 -28.05 -14.00 25.61
CA HIS A 750 -29.48 -14.24 25.42
C HIS A 750 -30.24 -12.95 25.02
N SER A 751 -29.97 -11.84 25.69
CA SER A 751 -30.64 -10.55 25.40
C SER A 751 -30.28 -10.01 24.03
N VAL A 752 -29.01 -10.18 23.60
CA VAL A 752 -28.57 -9.81 22.23
C VAL A 752 -29.24 -10.73 21.20
N ILE A 753 -29.37 -12.01 21.45
CA ILE A 753 -30.07 -12.94 20.56
C ILE A 753 -31.53 -12.53 20.39
N GLU A 754 -32.19 -12.14 21.49
CA GLU A 754 -33.58 -11.68 21.45
C GLU A 754 -33.70 -10.36 20.67
N PHE A 755 -32.77 -9.44 20.85
CA PHE A 755 -32.70 -8.21 20.05
C PHE A 755 -32.55 -8.50 18.53
N ILE A 756 -31.66 -9.46 18.15
CA ILE A 756 -31.51 -9.92 16.75
C ILE A 756 -32.85 -10.40 16.19
N ARG A 757 -33.53 -11.27 16.94
CA ARG A 757 -34.84 -11.83 16.51
C ARG A 757 -35.88 -10.75 16.28
N GLN A 758 -35.93 -9.76 17.17
CA GLN A 758 -36.87 -8.64 17.08
C GLN A 758 -36.56 -7.73 15.86
N VAL A 759 -35.29 -7.48 15.55
CA VAL A 759 -34.87 -6.71 14.35
C VAL A 759 -35.28 -7.44 13.08
N ILE A 760 -35.03 -8.75 12.99
CA ILE A 760 -35.38 -9.59 11.82
C ILE A 760 -36.89 -9.68 11.66
N GLN A 761 -37.64 -9.87 12.74
CA GLN A 761 -39.09 -9.90 12.69
C GLN A 761 -39.68 -8.54 12.22
N GLY A 762 -39.03 -7.44 12.57
CA GLY A 762 -39.35 -6.11 12.07
C GLY A 762 -39.00 -5.88 10.58
N GLY A 763 -38.46 -6.87 9.89
CA GLY A 763 -38.08 -6.81 8.47
C GLY A 763 -36.65 -6.31 8.25
N GLY A 764 -35.87 -6.14 9.30
CA GLY A 764 -34.47 -5.68 9.20
C GLY A 764 -33.47 -6.80 8.85
N SER A 765 -32.23 -6.42 8.69
CA SER A 765 -31.12 -7.34 8.39
C SER A 765 -30.08 -7.32 9.50
N VAL A 766 -29.54 -8.51 9.80
CA VAL A 766 -28.43 -8.68 10.74
C VAL A 766 -27.32 -9.49 10.10
N VAL A 767 -26.11 -9.01 10.18
CA VAL A 767 -24.89 -9.68 9.68
C VAL A 767 -23.98 -10.02 10.83
N ILE A 768 -23.56 -11.29 10.89
CA ILE A 768 -22.67 -11.84 11.92
C ILE A 768 -21.42 -12.41 11.23
N PRO A 769 -20.19 -12.04 11.63
CA PRO A 769 -18.99 -12.68 11.10
C PRO A 769 -18.90 -14.15 11.53
N GLN A 770 -18.44 -15.00 10.61
CA GLN A 770 -18.26 -16.45 10.87
C GLN A 770 -17.33 -16.75 12.06
N CYS A 771 -16.38 -15.86 12.36
CA CYS A 771 -15.47 -15.98 13.51
C CYS A 771 -16.14 -15.73 14.87
N SER A 772 -17.37 -15.22 14.91
CA SER A 772 -18.14 -15.02 16.16
C SER A 772 -18.68 -16.35 16.69
N THR A 773 -17.78 -17.30 16.97
CA THR A 773 -18.10 -18.70 17.32
C THR A 773 -18.99 -18.83 18.56
N GLN A 774 -18.81 -18.00 19.59
CA GLN A 774 -19.62 -18.02 20.80
C GLN A 774 -21.10 -17.70 20.49
N LEU A 775 -21.35 -16.72 19.61
CA LEU A 775 -22.71 -16.39 19.18
C LEU A 775 -23.28 -17.49 18.28
N LEU A 776 -22.48 -17.97 17.30
CA LEU A 776 -22.91 -19.00 16.35
C LEU A 776 -23.13 -20.37 16.99
N SER A 777 -22.47 -20.68 18.10
CA SER A 777 -22.71 -21.91 18.89
C SER A 777 -23.93 -21.81 19.83
N SER A 778 -24.57 -20.66 19.91
CA SER A 778 -25.75 -20.43 20.76
C SER A 778 -27.00 -21.15 20.26
N GLN A 779 -28.04 -21.23 21.09
CA GLN A 779 -29.33 -21.83 20.73
C GLN A 779 -30.00 -21.20 19.50
N LEU A 780 -29.67 -19.94 19.14
CA LEU A 780 -30.18 -19.30 17.94
C LEU A 780 -29.83 -20.08 16.67
N PHE A 781 -28.66 -20.68 16.65
CA PHE A 781 -28.10 -21.37 15.48
C PHE A 781 -28.13 -22.91 15.60
N LYS A 782 -28.73 -23.46 16.66
CA LYS A 782 -28.69 -24.90 16.94
C LYS A 782 -29.28 -25.78 15.82
N ASP A 783 -30.22 -25.22 15.06
CA ASP A 783 -30.94 -25.93 13.99
C ASP A 783 -30.61 -25.36 12.58
N PHE A 784 -29.60 -24.48 12.46
CA PHE A 784 -29.25 -23.84 11.20
C PHE A 784 -27.79 -24.09 10.83
N PRO A 785 -27.49 -24.29 9.52
CA PRO A 785 -26.11 -24.39 9.09
C PRO A 785 -25.39 -23.04 9.29
N VAL A 786 -24.21 -23.11 9.95
CA VAL A 786 -23.35 -21.95 10.22
C VAL A 786 -22.46 -21.64 9.01
N GLU A 787 -22.93 -21.95 7.81
CA GLU A 787 -22.22 -21.64 6.57
C GLU A 787 -22.42 -20.19 6.18
N PRO A 788 -21.39 -19.54 5.64
CA PRO A 788 -21.53 -18.18 5.15
C PRO A 788 -22.63 -18.05 4.10
N SER A 789 -23.37 -16.95 4.15
CA SER A 789 -24.32 -16.51 3.14
C SER A 789 -23.86 -15.26 2.40
N LEU A 790 -22.84 -14.58 2.96
CA LEU A 790 -22.19 -13.42 2.34
C LEU A 790 -20.68 -13.64 2.31
N ALA A 791 -20.04 -13.26 1.22
CA ALA A 791 -18.60 -13.11 1.19
C ALA A 791 -18.17 -11.91 2.05
N PHE A 792 -16.87 -11.79 2.31
CA PHE A 792 -16.34 -10.61 2.99
C PHE A 792 -16.75 -9.32 2.26
N ALA A 793 -17.34 -8.39 3.02
CA ALA A 793 -17.84 -7.10 2.52
C ALA A 793 -18.92 -7.18 1.41
N GLN A 794 -19.52 -8.32 1.16
CA GLN A 794 -20.61 -8.44 0.19
C GLN A 794 -21.86 -7.70 0.69
N ASN A 795 -22.49 -6.91 -0.18
CA ASN A 795 -23.72 -6.19 0.13
C ASN A 795 -24.90 -7.15 0.37
N ILE A 796 -25.82 -6.75 1.28
CA ILE A 796 -27.05 -7.47 1.56
C ILE A 796 -28.03 -7.24 0.41
N GLU A 797 -28.58 -8.32 -0.13
CA GLU A 797 -29.60 -8.26 -1.19
C GLU A 797 -30.99 -8.58 -0.68
N GLN A 798 -31.12 -9.31 0.42
CA GLN A 798 -32.38 -9.71 1.02
C GLN A 798 -32.39 -9.43 2.52
N PRO A 799 -33.49 -8.97 3.12
CA PRO A 799 -33.57 -8.78 4.56
C PRO A 799 -33.50 -10.14 5.30
N GLY A 800 -33.01 -10.11 6.55
CA GLY A 800 -32.93 -11.26 7.42
C GLY A 800 -31.57 -11.48 8.06
N LEU A 801 -31.29 -12.72 8.51
CA LEU A 801 -30.06 -13.11 9.14
C LEU A 801 -29.01 -13.58 8.11
N HIS A 802 -27.83 -13.01 8.17
CA HIS A 802 -26.69 -13.35 7.32
C HIS A 802 -25.46 -13.71 8.11
N ILE A 803 -24.68 -14.66 7.62
CA ILE A 803 -23.35 -14.97 8.12
C ILE A 803 -22.33 -14.52 7.09
N MET A 804 -21.45 -13.61 7.48
CA MET A 804 -20.38 -13.10 6.63
C MET A 804 -19.14 -13.98 6.79
N GLN A 805 -18.54 -14.38 5.69
CA GLN A 805 -17.27 -15.08 5.66
C GLN A 805 -16.19 -14.30 6.44
N SER A 806 -15.45 -14.98 7.30
CA SER A 806 -14.30 -14.44 8.00
C SER A 806 -13.03 -14.99 7.37
N ILE A 807 -12.19 -14.12 6.84
CA ILE A 807 -10.91 -14.50 6.22
C ILE A 807 -9.84 -14.68 7.30
N THR A 808 -9.83 -13.81 8.30
CA THR A 808 -8.95 -13.89 9.47
C THR A 808 -9.74 -13.64 10.76
N ASN A 809 -9.06 -13.82 11.91
CA ASN A 809 -9.62 -13.47 13.22
C ASN A 809 -9.29 -12.02 13.65
N ASN A 810 -8.73 -11.20 12.76
CA ASN A 810 -8.39 -9.82 13.05
C ASN A 810 -9.67 -8.99 13.25
N ARG A 811 -9.80 -8.31 14.38
CA ARG A 811 -11.00 -7.55 14.75
C ARG A 811 -11.23 -6.36 13.84
N VAL A 812 -10.18 -5.62 13.48
CA VAL A 812 -10.28 -4.47 12.57
C VAL A 812 -10.76 -4.90 11.19
N GLU A 813 -10.30 -6.06 10.71
CA GLU A 813 -10.78 -6.67 9.46
C GLU A 813 -12.27 -7.03 9.55
N GLN A 814 -12.71 -7.66 10.66
CA GLN A 814 -14.12 -8.02 10.82
C GLN A 814 -15.03 -6.79 10.86
N VAL A 815 -14.64 -5.77 11.61
CA VAL A 815 -15.37 -4.48 11.65
C VAL A 815 -15.41 -3.84 10.26
N THR A 816 -14.34 -3.96 9.49
CA THR A 816 -14.28 -3.45 8.11
C THR A 816 -15.26 -4.21 7.20
N GLY A 817 -15.29 -5.54 7.26
CA GLY A 817 -16.25 -6.33 6.48
C GLY A 817 -17.70 -5.99 6.81
N LEU A 818 -18.04 -5.89 8.09
CA LEU A 818 -19.37 -5.46 8.55
C LEU A 818 -19.70 -4.04 8.09
N GLY A 819 -18.75 -3.11 8.17
CA GLY A 819 -18.94 -1.71 7.80
C GLY A 819 -19.32 -1.50 6.34
N ALA A 820 -18.92 -2.41 5.45
CA ALA A 820 -19.33 -2.39 4.04
C ALA A 820 -20.80 -2.77 3.83
N ALA A 821 -21.31 -3.70 4.65
CA ALA A 821 -22.64 -4.29 4.48
C ALA A 821 -23.73 -3.65 5.33
N THR A 822 -23.41 -2.82 6.34
CA THR A 822 -24.34 -2.43 7.40
C THR A 822 -24.35 -0.93 7.66
N ASP A 823 -25.40 -0.44 8.34
CA ASP A 823 -25.57 0.97 8.70
C ASP A 823 -25.09 1.29 10.12
N LEU A 824 -25.02 0.27 10.97
CA LEU A 824 -24.60 0.33 12.35
C LEU A 824 -23.95 -0.99 12.73
N ILE A 825 -22.84 -0.93 13.45
CA ILE A 825 -22.21 -2.10 14.07
C ILE A 825 -22.44 -2.06 15.56
N ILE A 826 -22.82 -3.18 16.15
CA ILE A 826 -22.87 -3.38 17.60
C ILE A 826 -21.80 -4.41 17.97
N ASN A 827 -20.92 -4.05 18.89
CA ASN A 827 -20.00 -4.96 19.52
C ASN A 827 -20.40 -5.19 20.97
N LEU A 828 -20.60 -6.46 21.36
CA LEU A 828 -20.79 -6.86 22.74
C LEU A 828 -19.46 -7.39 23.29
N SER A 829 -18.99 -6.78 24.38
CA SER A 829 -17.74 -7.17 25.05
C SER A 829 -17.85 -6.98 26.57
N GLU A 830 -17.31 -7.92 27.32
CA GLU A 830 -17.17 -7.83 28.79
C GLU A 830 -15.74 -7.53 29.25
N THR A 831 -14.86 -7.17 28.30
CA THR A 831 -13.45 -6.85 28.58
C THR A 831 -13.15 -5.39 28.27
N ARG A 832 -13.20 -4.99 26.99
CA ARG A 832 -12.93 -3.62 26.54
C ARG A 832 -13.70 -3.29 25.25
N PRO A 833 -13.86 -1.98 24.93
CA PRO A 833 -14.37 -1.56 23.63
C PRO A 833 -13.38 -1.96 22.51
N ILE A 834 -13.92 -2.24 21.32
CA ILE A 834 -13.10 -2.45 20.11
C ILE A 834 -12.91 -1.14 19.34
N THR A 835 -11.90 -1.13 18.48
CA THR A 835 -11.72 -0.07 17.47
C THR A 835 -12.97 0.03 16.59
N ALA A 836 -13.52 1.23 16.48
CA ALA A 836 -14.70 1.50 15.66
C ALA A 836 -14.34 1.54 14.16
N HIS A 837 -15.35 1.39 13.31
CA HIS A 837 -15.15 1.56 11.87
C HIS A 837 -15.08 3.04 11.48
N SER A 838 -14.23 3.39 10.53
CA SER A 838 -14.05 4.78 10.08
C SER A 838 -15.29 5.36 9.37
N LEU A 839 -16.09 4.53 8.69
CA LEU A 839 -17.30 4.94 7.95
C LEU A 839 -18.59 4.62 8.71
N THR A 840 -18.74 3.40 9.22
CA THR A 840 -19.96 2.91 9.85
C THR A 840 -19.88 3.04 11.37
N PRO A 841 -20.83 3.72 12.03
CA PRO A 841 -20.82 3.88 13.49
C PRO A 841 -20.76 2.51 14.18
N THR A 842 -19.95 2.43 15.25
CA THR A 842 -19.78 1.20 16.02
C THR A 842 -20.11 1.45 17.48
N LEU A 843 -21.18 0.85 17.97
CA LEU A 843 -21.59 0.88 19.37
C LEU A 843 -20.89 -0.22 20.15
N ASN A 844 -20.13 0.14 21.17
CA ASN A 844 -19.54 -0.79 22.11
C ASN A 844 -20.41 -0.92 23.36
N ILE A 845 -20.92 -2.12 23.63
CA ILE A 845 -21.86 -2.43 24.71
C ILE A 845 -21.23 -3.43 25.66
N SER A 846 -21.42 -3.25 26.98
CA SER A 846 -20.98 -4.20 28.01
C SER A 846 -22.11 -4.51 28.99
N ALA A 847 -22.18 -5.78 29.39
CA ALA A 847 -23.01 -6.22 30.50
C ALA A 847 -22.20 -6.40 31.81
N ALA A 848 -20.90 -6.22 31.78
CA ALA A 848 -20.04 -6.24 32.96
C ALA A 848 -19.89 -4.85 33.57
N THR A 849 -19.71 -4.79 34.89
CA THR A 849 -19.36 -3.54 35.57
C THR A 849 -17.86 -3.28 35.42
N ILE A 850 -17.47 -2.81 34.25
CA ILE A 850 -16.09 -2.49 33.92
C ILE A 850 -15.95 -0.99 33.62
N ARG A 851 -14.77 -0.44 33.95
CA ARG A 851 -14.42 0.89 33.49
C ARG A 851 -14.02 0.79 32.01
N GLY A 852 -14.40 1.77 31.23
CA GLY A 852 -14.02 1.83 29.83
C GLY A 852 -14.92 2.76 29.04
N ASP A 853 -14.49 3.05 27.81
CA ASP A 853 -15.19 3.95 26.90
C ASP A 853 -16.31 3.24 26.12
N PHE A 854 -17.21 2.55 26.86
CA PHE A 854 -18.41 1.94 26.31
C PHE A 854 -19.51 2.98 26.04
N ASP A 855 -20.31 2.74 25.02
CA ASP A 855 -21.50 3.55 24.69
C ASP A 855 -22.66 3.23 25.61
N LEU A 856 -22.78 1.96 25.99
CA LEU A 856 -23.84 1.47 26.86
C LEU A 856 -23.32 0.40 27.83
N GLN A 857 -23.59 0.57 29.10
CA GLN A 857 -23.38 -0.46 30.13
C GLN A 857 -24.74 -0.96 30.62
N LEU A 858 -25.00 -2.25 30.38
CA LEU A 858 -26.21 -2.94 30.76
C LEU A 858 -26.09 -3.39 32.23
N LYS A 859 -27.05 -2.96 33.09
CA LYS A 859 -27.04 -3.29 34.51
C LYS A 859 -27.82 -4.56 34.75
N ALA A 860 -27.33 -5.47 35.59
CA ALA A 860 -27.98 -6.75 35.88
C ALA A 860 -29.42 -6.63 36.40
N GLU A 861 -29.72 -5.62 37.23
CA GLU A 861 -31.06 -5.32 37.73
C GLU A 861 -32.05 -4.88 36.65
N GLU A 862 -31.58 -4.48 35.48
CA GLU A 862 -32.34 -3.98 34.33
C GLU A 862 -32.40 -5.04 33.19
N GLU A 863 -31.97 -6.27 33.40
CA GLU A 863 -31.90 -7.32 32.38
C GLU A 863 -33.15 -7.43 31.48
N PRO A 864 -34.39 -7.37 31.96
CA PRO A 864 -35.57 -7.44 31.10
C PRO A 864 -35.70 -6.29 30.09
N LEU A 865 -34.96 -5.18 30.29
CA LEU A 865 -35.00 -3.96 29.46
C LEU A 865 -33.81 -3.88 28.51
N TRP A 866 -32.86 -4.79 28.58
CA TRP A 866 -31.59 -4.67 27.81
C TRP A 866 -31.80 -4.54 26.30
N ALA A 867 -32.70 -5.35 25.70
CA ALA A 867 -33.01 -5.23 24.28
C ALA A 867 -33.55 -3.84 23.91
N GLN A 868 -34.38 -3.25 24.76
CA GLN A 868 -34.90 -1.90 24.56
C GLN A 868 -33.82 -0.85 24.75
N GLN A 869 -32.94 -0.98 25.73
CA GLN A 869 -31.82 -0.05 25.94
C GLN A 869 -30.85 -0.05 24.76
N ILE A 870 -30.56 -1.23 24.19
CA ILE A 870 -29.76 -1.36 22.96
C ILE A 870 -30.46 -0.63 21.79
N ALA A 871 -31.75 -0.84 21.63
CA ALA A 871 -32.54 -0.19 20.60
C ALA A 871 -32.60 1.35 20.76
N ASP A 872 -32.72 1.84 21.98
CA ASP A 872 -32.73 3.29 22.26
C ASP A 872 -31.38 3.92 21.93
N CYS A 873 -30.29 3.28 22.32
CA CYS A 873 -28.95 3.71 21.97
C CYS A 873 -28.72 3.71 20.44
N ALA A 874 -29.14 2.66 19.76
CA ALA A 874 -29.08 2.56 18.30
C ALA A 874 -29.89 3.64 17.60
N ARG A 875 -31.11 3.94 18.11
CA ARG A 875 -32.00 5.01 17.63
C ARG A 875 -31.31 6.38 17.65
N GLU A 876 -30.66 6.73 18.74
CA GLU A 876 -29.98 8.03 18.89
C GLU A 876 -28.84 8.18 17.87
N VAL A 877 -28.07 7.10 17.62
CA VAL A 877 -27.00 7.09 16.62
C VAL A 877 -27.54 7.16 15.19
N LEU A 878 -28.55 6.33 14.86
CA LEU A 878 -29.15 6.30 13.51
C LEU A 878 -29.83 7.65 13.17
N SER A 879 -30.41 8.31 14.18
CA SER A 879 -31.01 9.65 14.06
C SER A 879 -29.97 10.79 14.01
N GLY A 880 -28.68 10.49 14.12
CA GLY A 880 -27.61 11.49 14.10
C GLY A 880 -27.59 12.41 15.34
N ARG A 881 -28.31 12.07 16.42
CA ARG A 881 -28.36 12.86 17.67
C ARG A 881 -27.14 12.60 18.55
N THR A 882 -26.61 11.39 18.50
CA THR A 882 -25.37 11.00 19.18
C THR A 882 -24.40 10.34 18.22
N ARG A 883 -23.11 10.38 18.56
CA ARG A 883 -22.08 9.65 17.85
C ARG A 883 -21.44 8.66 18.82
N PRO A 884 -21.18 7.39 18.41
CA PRO A 884 -20.53 6.43 19.27
C PRO A 884 -19.21 6.96 19.85
N ARG A 885 -18.93 6.58 21.09
CA ARG A 885 -17.81 7.13 21.86
C ARG A 885 -16.45 6.91 21.18
N GLN A 886 -16.20 5.70 20.68
CA GLN A 886 -14.96 5.41 19.95
C GLN A 886 -14.85 6.23 18.65
N ASN A 887 -15.94 6.39 17.90
CA ASN A 887 -15.96 7.25 16.72
C ASN A 887 -15.71 8.74 17.07
N THR A 888 -16.21 9.21 18.23
CA THR A 888 -15.99 10.57 18.71
C THR A 888 -14.56 10.82 19.16
N LEU A 889 -13.95 9.83 19.81
CA LEU A 889 -12.55 9.88 20.26
C LEU A 889 -11.57 9.75 19.09
N GLY A 890 -12.03 9.32 17.91
CA GLY A 890 -11.17 9.01 16.76
C GLY A 890 -10.49 7.65 16.86
N HIS A 891 -10.95 6.79 17.78
CA HIS A 891 -10.50 5.41 17.88
C HIS A 891 -11.13 4.57 16.76
N THR A 892 -10.74 4.85 15.52
CA THR A 892 -11.32 4.25 14.32
C THR A 892 -10.24 3.66 13.40
N GLY A 893 -10.57 2.57 12.72
CA GLY A 893 -9.68 1.92 11.77
C GLY A 893 -10.45 1.18 10.68
N ASN A 894 -9.74 0.81 9.65
CA ASN A 894 -10.19 -0.13 8.64
C ASN A 894 -8.99 -0.92 8.09
N GLN A 895 -9.23 -2.14 7.67
CA GLN A 895 -8.20 -3.05 7.16
C GLN A 895 -8.76 -3.80 5.95
N ILE A 896 -8.07 -3.70 4.81
CA ILE A 896 -8.36 -4.55 3.66
C ILE A 896 -8.06 -6.02 4.02
N PRO A 897 -8.94 -6.96 3.65
CA PRO A 897 -8.76 -8.36 4.02
C PRO A 897 -7.47 -8.93 3.42
N ARG A 898 -6.70 -9.59 4.26
CA ARG A 898 -5.43 -10.20 3.90
C ARG A 898 -5.52 -11.72 3.96
N GLY A 899 -6.36 -12.27 3.12
CA GLY A 899 -6.49 -13.71 3.00
C GLY A 899 -5.27 -14.39 2.37
N ALA A 900 -5.32 -15.70 2.29
CA ALA A 900 -4.29 -16.55 1.68
C ALA A 900 -4.01 -16.22 0.20
N ARG A 901 -4.90 -15.47 -0.47
CA ARG A 901 -4.79 -15.08 -1.89
C ARG A 901 -3.96 -13.82 -2.15
N ALA A 902 -3.62 -13.06 -1.10
CA ALA A 902 -2.88 -11.82 -1.29
C ALA A 902 -1.41 -12.11 -1.58
N HIS A 903 -0.99 -12.03 -2.82
CA HIS A 903 0.42 -12.10 -3.21
C HIS A 903 0.84 -10.84 -3.97
N VAL A 904 2.08 -10.42 -3.76
CA VAL A 904 2.70 -9.30 -4.48
C VAL A 904 3.64 -9.86 -5.53
N ILE A 905 3.45 -9.42 -6.75
CA ILE A 905 4.31 -9.73 -7.87
C ILE A 905 5.22 -8.55 -8.15
#